data_166afa98091f4197b7877772a81848d3
#
_entry.id   166afa98091f4197b7877772a81848d3
#
_cell.length_a   1.000
_cell.length_b   1.000
_cell.length_c   1.000
_cell.angle_alpha   90.00
_cell.angle_beta   90.00
_cell.angle_gamma   90.00
#
_symmetry.space_group_name_H-M   'P 1'
#
loop_
_entity.id
_entity.type
_entity.pdbx_description
1 polymer ?
#
loop_
_entity_poly.entity_id
_entity_poly.type
_entity_poly.pdbx_seq_one_letter_code
_entity_poly.pdbx_strand_id
1 'polypeptide(L)'
;MASDNDELMPFFFPKADATVLCSPREAPPIQPQTVWPILDKKNSAKPLGPWPSDMEKFFYPPKSEPFAASSIPEQPSCTSEPYMRAFLAQNERLRSSMLWYYTRNIFNETEVLAGLQEKAFLAQESTDWEYVVIGLLDVNYYIRLATVGLPLAIMPRGETICAHAVSEPHGSVFLLPSLLEDWRFRESPHVETGGLRAYAGVPLRLQNESGDTFCIGSLCVCSNTSKQPLTRLQQQTLARLADWVVSDIVQCARARRQRDRRHMVELIAAAQLDAKDSMSQEPVLNILQATYGDAAISLQSAGATHIQAEGRDPIPLTEIKNGLWEDVGYLDDFIAKSNQQEFPSTRVVRVMAVLCETASGPTLLVVASKDFRLVFDDIDSWFIQTCANIVSRVWHKHLLAEVMRAKERFLRGISHQLRTPIHGILGSVDLLAEELMSVRKLRESEQALLLPTASVVAPAASGHMVYLDAIKSAGRDLMSIVNSMVTLNRWADAAVMDREHTVRTCHDLQAVLVAEIDKATLEETRYKPATIFFNRSHPPDCDSLRTDLGLLRESLLPLIINAIQNTPAGIVMISMSFRIDSREFVVEVEDTGCGIHPDDQERIFEAYEKSGEYSTGAGLGLTLASKFAKLLCGSVALIKSAVNHGSHFRVVFQEVDFVHSSTPRQPTLLTGRPSSVPSSFHIMSNSKGTKDLCNFFSRYLVDYGFEESTAANKDNLILFDYEDEWEQHQLSVSRVPPDQVAMCLMPTSEADTPQNITPSNNVMYLKGPFCSSTMAKTLQDLDGRLVNMRLSSSPQLLKGDTSPSSPIESGTLTPLDSDTEAASSSTTNLDFIALDLADDPGVDPPSACAAKAAVPVQVSLNSSLQAVLSFSNPTALLVDDNIVNQRIMQMYCKKRKMSYHCAADGAQAVDIFFRQQALMAAAGPEEGQGIQLIFMDLQMPVCDGFDATRQIRELEREHGWPESTIFIVTGQDSPSDKKTAETIGANEYFVKPVGPKVLDVGVKRYFPSLQSG
;
A
#
# COMPACT_ATOMS: atom_id res chain seq x y z
N MET A 1 -4.47 -35.22 -44.10
CA MET A 1 -5.70 -35.14 -44.91
C MET A 1 -6.43 -33.91 -44.42
N ALA A 2 -6.10 -32.77 -44.93
CA ALA A 2 -6.83 -31.52 -44.75
C ALA A 2 -7.99 -31.53 -45.75
N SER A 3 -9.21 -31.39 -45.26
CA SER A 3 -10.38 -31.27 -46.09
C SER A 3 -10.52 -29.86 -46.58
N ASP A 4 -10.21 -29.69 -47.89
CA ASP A 4 -10.64 -28.54 -48.65
C ASP A 4 -12.13 -28.46 -48.72
N ASN A 5 -12.70 -27.56 -47.95
CA ASN A 5 -14.00 -26.96 -48.12
C ASN A 5 -13.83 -25.43 -48.08
N ASP A 6 -13.21 -24.88 -49.14
CA ASP A 6 -13.41 -23.50 -49.54
C ASP A 6 -14.83 -23.36 -50.13
N GLU A 7 -15.85 -23.25 -49.31
CA GLU A 7 -17.12 -22.69 -49.71
C GLU A 7 -16.86 -21.26 -50.16
N LEU A 8 -16.98 -21.01 -51.47
CA LEU A 8 -16.94 -19.68 -52.07
C LEU A 8 -17.84 -18.72 -51.30
N MET A 9 -17.26 -17.87 -50.48
CA MET A 9 -17.96 -16.79 -49.79
C MET A 9 -18.70 -15.95 -50.86
N PRO A 10 -20.03 -15.72 -50.70
CA PRO A 10 -20.80 -14.99 -51.69
C PRO A 10 -20.46 -13.50 -51.77
N PHE A 11 -19.56 -13.02 -50.94
CA PHE A 11 -19.14 -11.62 -50.86
C PHE A 11 -17.62 -11.51 -51.02
N PHE A 12 -17.21 -10.54 -51.85
CA PHE A 12 -15.82 -10.16 -51.96
C PHE A 12 -15.38 -9.38 -50.72
N PHE A 13 -14.48 -9.99 -49.95
CA PHE A 13 -13.80 -9.33 -48.82
C PHE A 13 -12.38 -9.01 -49.24
N PRO A 14 -12.04 -7.75 -49.60
CA PRO A 14 -10.68 -7.40 -49.95
C PRO A 14 -9.80 -7.51 -48.71
N LYS A 15 -8.74 -8.32 -48.82
CA LYS A 15 -7.65 -8.39 -47.83
C LYS A 15 -6.59 -7.36 -48.19
N ALA A 16 -6.02 -6.67 -47.18
CA ALA A 16 -4.99 -5.64 -47.38
C ALA A 16 -3.61 -6.24 -47.75
N ASP A 17 -3.49 -7.53 -47.84
CA ASP A 17 -2.27 -8.32 -48.04
C ASP A 17 -2.15 -8.91 -49.48
N ALA A 18 -2.77 -8.24 -50.45
CA ALA A 18 -2.55 -8.58 -51.85
C ALA A 18 -1.07 -8.37 -52.21
N THR A 19 -0.44 -9.41 -52.76
CA THR A 19 0.94 -9.36 -53.24
C THR A 19 1.02 -8.77 -54.65
N VAL A 20 2.04 -7.96 -54.93
CA VAL A 20 2.33 -7.43 -56.25
C VAL A 20 2.93 -8.56 -57.08
N LEU A 21 2.28 -8.91 -58.17
CA LEU A 21 2.85 -9.82 -59.18
C LEU A 21 3.95 -9.07 -59.93
N CYS A 22 5.19 -9.26 -59.52
CA CYS A 22 6.33 -8.81 -60.29
C CYS A 22 6.58 -9.76 -61.46
N SER A 23 6.98 -9.22 -62.63
CA SER A 23 7.49 -10.05 -63.74
C SER A 23 8.64 -10.90 -63.21
N PRO A 24 8.77 -12.17 -63.65
CA PRO A 24 9.81 -13.07 -63.16
C PRO A 24 11.20 -12.54 -63.56
N ARG A 25 11.82 -11.79 -62.68
CA ARG A 25 13.24 -11.49 -62.63
C ARG A 25 13.88 -12.35 -61.56
N GLU A 26 15.19 -12.57 -61.66
CA GLU A 26 15.96 -13.44 -60.74
C GLU A 26 15.62 -13.17 -59.28
N ALA A 27 15.49 -14.23 -58.51
CA ALA A 27 15.24 -14.14 -57.07
C ALA A 27 16.28 -13.22 -56.42
N PRO A 28 15.85 -12.34 -55.46
CA PRO A 28 16.78 -11.46 -54.76
C PRO A 28 17.89 -12.30 -54.11
N PRO A 29 19.16 -11.87 -54.24
CA PRO A 29 20.27 -12.64 -53.71
C PRO A 29 20.15 -12.84 -52.20
N ILE A 30 20.54 -14.04 -51.75
CA ILE A 30 20.55 -14.39 -50.33
C ILE A 30 21.49 -13.46 -49.58
N GLN A 31 21.07 -12.96 -48.45
CA GLN A 31 21.82 -12.00 -47.60
C GLN A 31 23.24 -12.48 -47.31
N PRO A 32 24.24 -11.60 -47.34
CA PRO A 32 25.56 -11.93 -46.87
C PRO A 32 25.55 -12.12 -45.38
N GLN A 33 25.86 -13.32 -44.89
CA GLN A 33 25.96 -13.64 -43.48
C GLN A 33 27.32 -13.32 -42.87
N THR A 34 28.29 -12.91 -43.70
CA THR A 34 29.68 -12.68 -43.28
C THR A 34 30.17 -11.32 -43.70
N VAL A 35 30.95 -10.70 -42.82
CA VAL A 35 31.67 -9.46 -43.12
C VAL A 35 32.70 -9.76 -44.22
N TRP A 36 32.72 -8.95 -45.26
CA TRP A 36 33.71 -9.06 -46.33
C TRP A 36 35.12 -8.86 -45.76
N PRO A 37 36.15 -9.52 -46.30
CA PRO A 37 37.50 -9.36 -45.81
C PRO A 37 37.94 -7.89 -45.78
N ILE A 38 38.51 -7.52 -44.62
CA ILE A 38 39.10 -6.19 -44.40
C ILE A 38 40.31 -6.07 -45.34
N LEU A 39 40.27 -5.08 -46.23
CA LEU A 39 41.35 -4.84 -47.17
C LEU A 39 42.51 -4.07 -46.54
N ASP A 40 42.20 -3.07 -45.70
CA ASP A 40 43.20 -2.29 -44.92
C ASP A 40 43.37 -2.82 -43.48
N LYS A 41 44.13 -3.91 -43.37
CA LYS A 41 44.41 -4.53 -42.08
C LYS A 41 45.16 -3.62 -41.09
N LYS A 42 45.92 -2.60 -41.57
CA LYS A 42 46.72 -1.72 -40.73
C LYS A 42 45.85 -0.71 -39.96
N ASN A 43 44.77 -0.25 -40.58
CA ASN A 43 43.92 0.77 -40.01
C ASN A 43 42.57 0.22 -39.49
N SER A 44 42.31 -1.09 -39.64
CA SER A 44 41.04 -1.72 -39.22
C SER A 44 40.70 -1.54 -37.78
N ALA A 45 41.69 -1.46 -36.89
CA ALA A 45 41.51 -1.27 -35.46
C ALA A 45 41.38 0.22 -35.04
N LYS A 46 41.67 1.16 -35.95
CA LYS A 46 41.59 2.59 -35.62
C LYS A 46 40.16 3.10 -35.75
N PRO A 47 39.61 3.82 -34.78
CA PRO A 47 38.31 4.47 -34.90
C PRO A 47 38.32 5.50 -36.02
N LEU A 48 37.13 5.87 -36.49
CA LEU A 48 36.98 6.94 -37.45
C LEU A 48 37.14 8.29 -36.76
N GLY A 49 37.75 9.24 -37.47
CA GLY A 49 37.90 10.61 -36.93
C GLY A 49 36.55 11.32 -36.81
N PRO A 50 36.40 12.25 -35.86
CA PRO A 50 35.21 13.10 -35.76
C PRO A 50 35.09 14.01 -36.98
N TRP A 51 33.86 14.51 -37.23
CA TRP A 51 33.61 15.46 -38.34
C TRP A 51 34.42 16.74 -38.15
N PRO A 52 35.26 17.09 -39.14
CA PRO A 52 36.13 18.24 -39.09
C PRO A 52 35.35 19.51 -39.51
N SER A 53 34.54 20.11 -38.62
CA SER A 53 33.66 21.24 -38.94
C SER A 53 34.39 22.46 -39.53
N ASP A 54 35.63 22.71 -39.11
CA ASP A 54 36.44 23.83 -39.55
C ASP A 54 37.11 23.56 -40.94
N MET A 55 37.21 22.29 -41.33
CA MET A 55 37.89 21.84 -42.51
C MET A 55 36.97 21.16 -43.54
N GLU A 56 35.64 21.23 -43.33
CA GLU A 56 34.67 20.63 -44.28
C GLU A 56 34.90 21.13 -45.71
N LYS A 57 35.02 22.44 -45.90
CA LYS A 57 35.27 23.09 -47.21
C LYS A 57 36.63 22.76 -47.78
N PHE A 58 37.54 22.32 -46.92
CA PHE A 58 38.88 21.93 -47.37
C PHE A 58 38.86 20.54 -47.99
N PHE A 59 38.23 19.54 -47.34
CA PHE A 59 38.19 18.16 -47.84
C PHE A 59 37.11 17.93 -48.88
N TYR A 60 35.99 18.65 -48.80
CA TYR A 60 34.84 18.59 -49.72
C TYR A 60 34.52 19.99 -50.25
N PRO A 61 35.39 20.55 -51.10
CA PRO A 61 35.17 21.91 -51.61
C PRO A 61 33.90 21.97 -52.46
N PRO A 62 33.19 23.10 -52.47
CA PRO A 62 31.98 23.24 -53.27
C PRO A 62 32.28 23.04 -54.72
N LYS A 63 31.34 22.51 -55.47
CA LYS A 63 31.46 22.33 -56.90
C LYS A 63 31.55 23.67 -57.61
N SER A 64 32.34 23.73 -58.68
CA SER A 64 32.49 24.95 -59.53
C SER A 64 31.15 25.35 -60.18
N GLU A 65 30.37 24.38 -60.59
CA GLU A 65 29.03 24.53 -61.17
C GLU A 65 28.09 23.43 -60.69
N PRO A 66 26.76 23.71 -60.60
CA PRO A 66 25.80 22.64 -60.36
C PRO A 66 25.96 21.55 -61.43
N PHE A 67 26.07 20.30 -61.05
CA PHE A 67 26.30 19.12 -61.93
C PHE A 67 27.74 18.95 -62.50
N ALA A 68 28.70 19.77 -62.05
CA ALA A 68 30.09 19.48 -62.31
C ALA A 68 30.58 18.26 -61.54
N ALA A 69 31.72 17.66 -62.01
CA ALA A 69 32.45 16.69 -61.17
C ALA A 69 32.84 17.32 -59.85
N SER A 70 32.93 16.46 -58.82
CA SER A 70 33.34 16.92 -57.50
C SER A 70 34.78 17.45 -57.54
N SER A 71 35.01 18.64 -56.98
CA SER A 71 36.32 19.27 -56.98
C SER A 71 37.32 18.45 -56.15
N ILE A 72 38.53 18.28 -56.70
CA ILE A 72 39.64 17.63 -55.98
C ILE A 72 40.32 18.71 -55.13
N PRO A 73 40.33 18.58 -53.79
CA PRO A 73 41.01 19.54 -52.93
C PRO A 73 42.54 19.46 -53.06
N GLU A 74 43.21 20.53 -52.63
CA GLU A 74 44.67 20.50 -52.52
C GLU A 74 45.12 19.44 -51.51
N GLN A 75 46.16 18.67 -51.87
CA GLN A 75 46.68 17.67 -50.94
C GLN A 75 47.40 18.32 -49.79
N PRO A 76 47.06 18.02 -48.50
CA PRO A 76 47.80 18.53 -47.36
C PRO A 76 49.26 18.12 -47.43
N SER A 77 50.16 19.01 -47.03
CA SER A 77 51.62 18.77 -46.99
C SER A 77 52.06 17.61 -46.08
N CYS A 78 51.23 17.16 -45.15
CA CYS A 78 51.47 16.07 -44.22
C CYS A 78 50.22 15.17 -44.16
N THR A 79 50.13 14.16 -45.00
CA THR A 79 49.18 13.06 -44.85
C THR A 79 49.92 11.88 -44.23
N SER A 80 49.46 11.44 -43.03
CA SER A 80 50.04 10.26 -42.36
C SER A 80 49.53 8.95 -42.93
N GLU A 81 48.43 8.98 -43.71
CA GLU A 81 47.76 7.83 -44.29
C GLU A 81 47.80 7.90 -45.82
N PRO A 82 47.90 6.73 -46.49
CA PRO A 82 48.04 6.70 -47.96
C PRO A 82 46.77 7.15 -48.69
N TYR A 83 45.60 7.07 -48.05
CA TYR A 83 44.34 7.54 -48.58
C TYR A 83 43.49 8.16 -47.48
N MET A 84 42.47 8.94 -47.84
CA MET A 84 41.59 9.58 -46.85
C MET A 84 40.53 8.60 -46.41
N ARG A 85 40.54 8.24 -45.09
CA ARG A 85 39.46 7.48 -44.45
C ARG A 85 38.24 8.39 -44.23
N ALA A 86 37.03 7.79 -44.30
CA ALA A 86 35.81 8.53 -44.02
C ALA A 86 35.78 9.04 -42.56
N PHE A 87 35.16 10.18 -42.36
CA PHE A 87 34.87 10.71 -41.03
C PHE A 87 33.51 10.25 -40.53
N LEU A 88 33.31 10.35 -39.19
CA LEU A 88 31.99 10.32 -38.59
C LEU A 88 31.18 11.54 -39.09
N ALA A 89 29.87 11.39 -39.25
CA ALA A 89 29.03 12.54 -39.61
C ALA A 89 28.84 13.50 -38.41
N GLN A 90 28.49 14.75 -38.69
CA GLN A 90 28.01 15.68 -37.67
C GLN A 90 26.71 15.06 -37.05
N ASN A 91 26.62 15.03 -35.75
CA ASN A 91 25.49 14.37 -35.03
C ASN A 91 25.35 12.86 -35.37
N GLU A 92 26.47 12.14 -35.39
CA GLU A 92 26.50 10.71 -35.74
C GLU A 92 25.53 9.85 -34.89
N ARG A 93 25.31 10.17 -33.61
CA ARG A 93 24.37 9.46 -32.73
C ARG A 93 22.93 9.56 -33.26
N LEU A 94 22.48 10.79 -33.57
CA LEU A 94 21.13 10.98 -34.12
C LEU A 94 20.98 10.34 -35.50
N ARG A 95 22.03 10.48 -36.38
CA ARG A 95 22.07 9.81 -37.68
C ARG A 95 21.93 8.29 -37.55
N SER A 96 22.68 7.69 -36.64
CA SER A 96 22.62 6.25 -36.35
C SER A 96 21.28 5.83 -35.77
N SER A 97 20.71 6.60 -34.85
CA SER A 97 19.37 6.32 -34.33
C SER A 97 18.30 6.34 -35.43
N MET A 98 18.33 7.32 -36.33
CA MET A 98 17.45 7.36 -37.50
C MET A 98 17.66 6.15 -38.41
N LEU A 99 18.92 5.81 -38.72
CA LEU A 99 19.23 4.61 -39.50
C LEU A 99 18.62 3.37 -38.85
N TRP A 100 18.93 3.09 -37.56
CA TRP A 100 18.47 1.89 -36.85
C TRP A 100 16.95 1.80 -36.80
N TYR A 101 16.29 2.92 -36.57
CA TYR A 101 14.82 2.97 -36.52
C TYR A 101 14.19 2.59 -37.87
N TYR A 102 14.61 3.27 -38.97
CA TYR A 102 13.99 3.07 -40.27
C TYR A 102 14.41 1.74 -40.95
N THR A 103 15.59 1.22 -40.66
CA THR A 103 16.12 0.02 -41.31
C THR A 103 16.07 -1.25 -40.45
N ARG A 104 15.45 -1.19 -39.25
CA ARG A 104 15.28 -2.35 -38.39
C ARG A 104 14.61 -3.49 -39.15
N ASN A 105 15.24 -4.67 -39.11
CA ASN A 105 14.76 -5.89 -39.81
C ASN A 105 14.50 -5.74 -41.34
N ILE A 106 15.09 -4.75 -42.00
CA ILE A 106 14.88 -4.49 -43.42
C ILE A 106 15.23 -5.71 -44.28
N PHE A 107 16.17 -6.56 -43.88
CA PHE A 107 16.56 -7.78 -44.58
C PHE A 107 15.46 -8.86 -44.61
N ASN A 108 14.45 -8.77 -43.75
CA ASN A 108 13.32 -9.68 -43.75
C ASN A 108 12.20 -9.23 -44.72
N GLU A 109 12.31 -8.03 -45.26
CA GLU A 109 11.31 -7.42 -46.14
C GLU A 109 11.70 -7.69 -47.66
N THR A 110 11.39 -8.88 -48.11
CA THR A 110 11.80 -9.35 -49.45
C THR A 110 11.26 -8.49 -50.58
N GLU A 111 10.04 -7.98 -50.48
CA GLU A 111 9.42 -7.11 -51.50
C GLU A 111 10.17 -5.78 -51.62
N VAL A 112 10.59 -5.20 -50.49
CA VAL A 112 11.36 -3.95 -50.46
C VAL A 112 12.72 -4.17 -51.08
N LEU A 113 13.42 -5.25 -50.72
CA LEU A 113 14.71 -5.60 -51.29
C LEU A 113 14.62 -5.83 -52.79
N ALA A 114 13.57 -6.48 -53.30
CA ALA A 114 13.31 -6.64 -54.73
C ALA A 114 13.08 -5.27 -55.40
N GLY A 115 12.30 -4.38 -54.79
CA GLY A 115 12.08 -3.02 -55.29
C GLY A 115 13.37 -2.17 -55.33
N LEU A 116 14.28 -2.35 -54.34
CA LEU A 116 15.59 -1.72 -54.33
C LEU A 116 16.48 -2.28 -55.46
N GLN A 117 16.42 -3.59 -55.70
CA GLN A 117 17.16 -4.23 -56.77
C GLN A 117 16.74 -3.71 -58.17
N GLU A 118 15.43 -3.51 -58.39
CA GLU A 118 14.93 -2.89 -59.63
C GLU A 118 15.46 -1.46 -59.82
N LYS A 119 15.50 -0.66 -58.74
CA LYS A 119 16.08 0.69 -58.77
C LYS A 119 17.59 0.66 -59.08
N ALA A 120 18.30 -0.36 -58.62
CA ALA A 120 19.70 -0.54 -58.96
C ALA A 120 19.88 -0.86 -60.45
N PHE A 121 19.02 -1.68 -61.05
CA PHE A 121 19.02 -1.91 -62.50
C PHE A 121 18.73 -0.64 -63.33
N LEU A 122 17.71 0.14 -62.89
CA LEU A 122 17.38 1.43 -63.50
C LEU A 122 18.54 2.44 -63.41
N ALA A 123 19.28 2.45 -62.32
CA ALA A 123 20.46 3.29 -62.15
C ALA A 123 21.58 2.87 -63.10
N GLN A 124 21.79 1.56 -63.33
CA GLN A 124 22.72 1.04 -64.30
C GLN A 124 22.33 1.44 -65.74
N GLU A 125 21.10 1.17 -66.16
CA GLU A 125 20.57 1.51 -67.46
C GLU A 125 20.65 3.01 -67.75
N SER A 126 20.42 3.87 -66.79
CA SER A 126 20.44 5.32 -66.97
C SER A 126 21.82 5.91 -67.07
N THR A 127 22.84 5.26 -66.48
CA THR A 127 24.22 5.79 -66.45
C THR A 127 25.19 5.10 -67.38
N ASP A 128 24.87 3.85 -67.78
CA ASP A 128 25.71 2.95 -68.53
C ASP A 128 27.06 2.63 -67.85
N TRP A 129 27.03 2.64 -66.50
CA TRP A 129 28.18 2.24 -65.69
C TRP A 129 28.01 0.78 -65.23
N GLU A 130 29.13 0.06 -65.07
CA GLU A 130 29.12 -1.39 -64.90
C GLU A 130 28.55 -1.87 -63.57
N TYR A 131 28.75 -1.07 -62.49
CA TYR A 131 28.41 -1.50 -61.15
C TYR A 131 27.47 -0.52 -60.45
N VAL A 132 26.48 -1.03 -59.75
CA VAL A 132 25.56 -0.22 -58.90
C VAL A 132 25.51 -0.81 -57.55
N VAL A 133 25.43 0.07 -56.53
CA VAL A 133 25.23 -0.32 -55.13
C VAL A 133 24.25 0.62 -54.47
N ILE A 134 23.23 0.07 -53.84
CA ILE A 134 22.40 0.73 -52.84
C ILE A 134 22.82 0.19 -51.46
N GLY A 135 23.28 1.05 -50.60
CA GLY A 135 23.78 0.60 -49.30
C GLY A 135 23.50 1.57 -48.14
N LEU A 136 23.55 1.00 -46.96
CA LEU A 136 23.34 1.71 -45.66
C LEU A 136 24.68 1.94 -44.99
N LEU A 137 24.77 3.06 -44.27
CA LEU A 137 25.96 3.47 -43.57
C LEU A 137 25.73 3.37 -42.05
N ASP A 138 26.12 2.24 -41.47
CA ASP A 138 26.11 2.08 -39.99
C ASP A 138 27.36 2.73 -39.36
N VAL A 139 27.53 2.65 -38.06
CA VAL A 139 28.65 3.24 -37.34
C VAL A 139 29.98 2.74 -37.88
N ASN A 140 30.16 1.43 -37.98
CA ASN A 140 31.40 0.78 -38.40
C ASN A 140 31.38 0.17 -39.83
N TYR A 141 30.20 -0.01 -40.37
CA TYR A 141 29.99 -0.79 -41.57
C TYR A 141 29.19 -0.04 -42.62
N TYR A 142 29.47 -0.37 -43.86
CA TYR A 142 28.64 -0.08 -45.00
C TYR A 142 28.02 -1.38 -45.50
N ILE A 143 26.70 -1.45 -45.51
CA ILE A 143 25.94 -2.67 -45.79
C ILE A 143 25.26 -2.53 -47.12
N ARG A 144 25.60 -3.38 -48.10
CA ARG A 144 25.00 -3.39 -49.45
C ARG A 144 23.63 -4.08 -49.36
N LEU A 145 22.55 -3.37 -49.70
CA LEU A 145 21.17 -3.88 -49.74
C LEU A 145 20.81 -4.43 -51.13
N ALA A 146 21.22 -3.73 -52.20
CA ALA A 146 21.00 -4.13 -53.58
C ALA A 146 22.23 -3.80 -54.40
N THR A 147 22.56 -4.65 -55.37
CA THR A 147 23.78 -4.49 -56.22
C THR A 147 23.55 -4.97 -57.62
N VAL A 148 24.24 -4.33 -58.53
CA VAL A 148 24.37 -4.83 -59.92
C VAL A 148 25.85 -4.98 -60.24
N GLY A 149 26.23 -6.15 -60.74
CA GLY A 149 27.63 -6.48 -61.13
C GLY A 149 28.58 -6.74 -59.95
N LEU A 150 28.10 -6.61 -58.66
CA LEU A 150 28.90 -6.83 -57.47
C LEU A 150 28.14 -7.74 -56.49
N PRO A 151 28.85 -8.51 -55.64
CA PRO A 151 28.19 -9.31 -54.63
C PRO A 151 27.64 -8.42 -53.50
N LEU A 152 26.59 -8.91 -52.79
CA LEU A 152 26.19 -8.34 -51.54
C LEU A 152 27.32 -8.51 -50.52
N ALA A 153 27.56 -7.48 -49.73
CA ALA A 153 28.65 -7.48 -48.75
C ALA A 153 28.37 -6.51 -47.59
N ILE A 154 28.98 -6.81 -46.47
CA ILE A 154 29.14 -5.89 -45.36
C ILE A 154 30.61 -5.46 -45.34
N MET A 155 30.88 -4.18 -45.48
CA MET A 155 32.21 -3.66 -45.67
C MET A 155 32.58 -2.67 -44.54
N PRO A 156 33.90 -2.55 -44.20
CA PRO A 156 34.33 -1.52 -43.25
C PRO A 156 34.01 -0.11 -43.77
N ARG A 157 33.34 0.71 -42.96
CA ARG A 157 32.95 2.08 -43.37
C ARG A 157 34.14 2.94 -43.75
N GLY A 158 35.25 2.84 -43.00
CA GLY A 158 36.45 3.64 -43.24
C GLY A 158 37.15 3.41 -44.55
N GLU A 159 36.97 2.24 -45.20
CA GLU A 159 37.56 1.90 -46.48
C GLU A 159 36.72 2.29 -47.70
N THR A 160 35.42 2.58 -47.47
CA THR A 160 34.45 2.74 -48.56
C THR A 160 34.36 4.19 -49.05
N ILE A 161 34.39 4.39 -50.39
CA ILE A 161 34.15 5.69 -51.01
C ILE A 161 32.71 6.16 -50.78
N CYS A 162 31.76 5.20 -50.66
CA CYS A 162 30.35 5.47 -50.34
C CYS A 162 30.15 6.27 -49.05
N ALA A 163 31.04 6.08 -48.06
CA ALA A 163 30.99 6.82 -46.81
C ALA A 163 31.30 8.31 -46.93
N HIS A 164 32.01 8.70 -47.98
CA HIS A 164 32.32 10.11 -48.30
C HIS A 164 31.13 10.83 -48.96
N ALA A 165 30.24 10.08 -49.66
CA ALA A 165 29.07 10.67 -50.30
C ALA A 165 28.04 11.22 -49.26
N VAL A 166 28.21 10.89 -47.96
CA VAL A 166 27.36 11.38 -46.84
C VAL A 166 27.41 12.90 -46.67
N SER A 167 28.55 13.52 -47.02
CA SER A 167 28.77 14.96 -46.89
C SER A 167 28.10 15.79 -48.00
N GLU A 168 27.71 15.16 -49.11
CA GLU A 168 27.05 15.87 -50.20
C GLU A 168 25.66 16.38 -49.83
N PRO A 169 25.27 17.58 -50.32
CA PRO A 169 23.91 18.09 -50.11
C PRO A 169 22.84 17.19 -50.75
N HIS A 170 21.60 17.30 -50.30
CA HIS A 170 20.44 16.60 -50.88
C HIS A 170 20.33 16.87 -52.39
N GLY A 171 20.14 15.82 -53.19
CA GLY A 171 20.03 15.93 -54.66
C GLY A 171 21.34 16.19 -55.40
N SER A 172 22.47 16.35 -54.70
CA SER A 172 23.81 16.46 -55.27
C SER A 172 24.43 15.07 -55.49
N VAL A 173 25.28 14.93 -56.51
CA VAL A 173 25.99 13.68 -56.81
C VAL A 173 27.48 13.85 -56.47
N PHE A 174 28.03 13.04 -55.59
CA PHE A 174 29.48 12.94 -55.40
C PHE A 174 30.10 12.24 -56.62
N LEU A 175 30.58 13.03 -57.57
CA LEU A 175 30.98 12.56 -58.88
C LEU A 175 32.51 12.60 -59.06
N LEU A 176 33.13 11.45 -59.20
CA LEU A 176 34.56 11.24 -59.31
C LEU A 176 34.81 10.45 -60.62
N PRO A 177 35.00 11.12 -61.78
CA PRO A 177 35.17 10.45 -63.06
C PRO A 177 36.47 9.67 -63.16
N SER A 178 37.56 10.10 -62.48
CA SER A 178 38.83 9.43 -62.34
C SER A 178 39.30 9.39 -60.90
N LEU A 179 39.26 8.24 -60.22
CA LEU A 179 39.76 8.04 -58.89
C LEU A 179 41.28 8.10 -58.73
N LEU A 180 42.01 7.85 -59.90
CA LEU A 180 43.45 7.90 -59.91
C LEU A 180 43.98 9.33 -59.79
N GLU A 181 43.19 10.35 -60.18
CA GLU A 181 43.57 11.74 -60.13
C GLU A 181 43.32 12.34 -58.74
N ASP A 182 42.44 11.70 -57.93
CA ASP A 182 42.05 12.20 -56.60
C ASP A 182 42.93 11.57 -55.52
N TRP A 183 43.80 12.40 -54.92
CA TRP A 183 44.69 11.96 -53.84
C TRP A 183 43.94 11.33 -52.64
N ARG A 184 42.67 11.68 -52.40
CA ARG A 184 41.85 11.13 -51.31
C ARG A 184 41.61 9.63 -51.50
N PHE A 185 41.61 9.12 -52.77
CA PHE A 185 41.16 7.76 -53.10
C PHE A 185 42.17 6.95 -53.90
N ARG A 186 43.10 7.55 -54.61
CA ARG A 186 44.00 6.85 -55.57
C ARG A 186 44.74 5.64 -54.97
N GLU A 187 45.11 5.74 -53.66
CA GLU A 187 45.80 4.69 -52.90
C GLU A 187 44.88 3.92 -52.00
N SER A 188 43.53 4.05 -52.17
CA SER A 188 42.57 3.27 -51.36
C SER A 188 42.57 1.82 -51.80
N PRO A 189 42.29 0.87 -50.90
CA PRO A 189 42.26 -0.56 -51.25
C PRO A 189 41.29 -0.89 -52.37
N HIS A 190 40.18 -0.18 -52.49
CA HIS A 190 39.20 -0.41 -53.56
C HIS A 190 39.70 0.06 -54.91
N VAL A 191 40.61 1.01 -54.98
CA VAL A 191 41.23 1.50 -56.22
C VAL A 191 42.45 0.66 -56.55
N GLU A 192 43.36 0.41 -55.58
CA GLU A 192 44.61 -0.33 -55.84
C GLU A 192 44.37 -1.82 -56.11
N THR A 193 43.69 -2.50 -55.22
CA THR A 193 43.46 -3.94 -55.27
C THR A 193 42.11 -4.29 -55.87
N GLY A 194 41.07 -3.47 -55.66
CA GLY A 194 39.72 -3.67 -56.15
C GLY A 194 39.49 -3.19 -57.60
N GLY A 195 40.46 -2.48 -58.24
CA GLY A 195 40.36 -2.05 -59.56
C GLY A 195 39.37 -0.96 -59.92
N LEU A 196 38.81 -0.30 -58.94
CA LEU A 196 37.84 0.77 -59.14
C LEU A 196 38.49 2.03 -59.71
N ARG A 197 37.86 2.62 -60.73
CA ARG A 197 38.42 3.77 -61.46
C ARG A 197 37.52 4.99 -61.52
N ALA A 198 36.20 4.83 -61.44
CA ALA A 198 35.26 5.92 -61.43
C ALA A 198 34.14 5.62 -60.43
N TYR A 199 33.63 6.69 -59.83
CA TYR A 199 32.61 6.62 -58.82
C TYR A 199 31.63 7.81 -58.94
N ALA A 200 30.31 7.55 -58.78
CA ALA A 200 29.30 8.58 -58.62
C ALA A 200 28.28 8.12 -57.57
N GLY A 201 28.10 8.86 -56.50
CA GLY A 201 27.22 8.49 -55.40
C GLY A 201 26.27 9.62 -54.97
N VAL A 202 25.04 9.25 -54.67
CA VAL A 202 23.99 10.16 -54.13
C VAL A 202 23.66 9.74 -52.75
N PRO A 203 23.66 10.69 -51.78
CA PRO A 203 23.29 10.36 -50.39
C PRO A 203 21.81 10.05 -50.26
N LEU A 204 21.48 9.01 -49.45
CA LEU A 204 20.12 8.67 -49.03
C LEU A 204 19.80 9.47 -47.80
N ARG A 205 18.99 10.52 -47.93
CA ARG A 205 18.72 11.47 -46.83
C ARG A 205 17.31 11.36 -46.32
N LEU A 206 17.22 11.32 -44.99
CA LEU A 206 15.97 11.44 -44.20
C LEU A 206 15.91 12.81 -43.55
N GLN A 207 14.72 13.33 -43.37
CA GLN A 207 14.46 14.54 -42.56
C GLN A 207 13.65 14.18 -41.37
N ASN A 208 14.03 14.65 -40.17
CA ASN A 208 13.25 14.52 -38.94
C ASN A 208 12.15 15.62 -38.87
N GLU A 209 11.32 15.54 -37.81
CA GLU A 209 10.25 16.51 -37.56
C GLU A 209 10.77 17.93 -37.28
N SER A 210 12.00 18.05 -36.78
CA SER A 210 12.67 19.34 -36.54
C SER A 210 13.22 20.01 -37.79
N GLY A 211 13.17 19.32 -38.93
CA GLY A 211 13.72 19.78 -40.19
C GLY A 211 15.19 19.42 -40.41
N ASP A 212 15.85 18.76 -39.46
CA ASP A 212 17.24 18.30 -39.64
C ASP A 212 17.30 17.13 -40.62
N THR A 213 18.33 17.11 -41.45
CA THR A 213 18.54 16.07 -42.47
C THR A 213 19.69 15.14 -42.09
N PHE A 214 19.46 13.85 -42.20
CA PHE A 214 20.44 12.80 -41.89
C PHE A 214 20.67 11.89 -43.08
N CYS A 215 21.90 11.54 -43.37
CA CYS A 215 22.23 10.60 -44.41
C CYS A 215 22.34 9.18 -43.85
N ILE A 216 21.48 8.27 -44.30
CA ILE A 216 21.45 6.86 -43.86
C ILE A 216 22.27 5.93 -44.73
N GLY A 217 22.69 6.38 -45.91
CA GLY A 217 23.42 5.56 -46.90
C GLY A 217 23.62 6.25 -48.23
N SER A 218 23.88 5.48 -49.26
CA SER A 218 24.08 6.01 -50.60
C SER A 218 23.55 5.08 -51.70
N LEU A 219 23.08 5.66 -52.79
CA LEU A 219 22.97 5.01 -54.10
C LEU A 219 24.19 5.41 -54.93
N CYS A 220 24.99 4.48 -55.36
CA CYS A 220 26.16 4.78 -56.12
C CYS A 220 26.29 3.90 -57.37
N VAL A 221 26.89 4.44 -58.40
CA VAL A 221 27.33 3.75 -59.61
C VAL A 221 28.86 3.83 -59.71
N CYS A 222 29.47 2.76 -60.14
CA CYS A 222 30.91 2.62 -60.13
C CYS A 222 31.40 1.97 -61.49
N SER A 223 32.67 2.19 -61.78
CA SER A 223 33.28 1.58 -62.95
C SER A 223 34.76 1.18 -62.69
N ASN A 224 35.19 0.12 -63.33
CA ASN A 224 36.61 -0.30 -63.36
C ASN A 224 37.45 0.43 -64.45
N THR A 225 36.83 1.39 -65.12
CA THR A 225 37.50 2.28 -66.11
C THR A 225 37.17 3.74 -65.74
N SER A 226 38.11 4.66 -66.08
CA SER A 226 37.78 6.10 -65.92
C SER A 226 36.68 6.45 -66.91
N LYS A 227 35.74 7.25 -66.52
CA LYS A 227 34.54 7.59 -67.28
C LYS A 227 34.44 9.09 -67.51
N GLN A 228 33.67 9.48 -68.49
CA GLN A 228 33.27 10.88 -68.63
C GLN A 228 32.33 11.26 -67.52
N PRO A 229 32.36 12.51 -67.11
CA PRO A 229 31.43 13.00 -66.14
C PRO A 229 29.97 12.72 -66.52
N LEU A 230 29.13 12.28 -65.58
CA LEU A 230 27.70 12.07 -65.82
C LEU A 230 27.03 13.37 -66.27
N THR A 231 26.19 13.27 -67.30
CA THR A 231 25.35 14.40 -67.72
C THR A 231 24.37 14.86 -66.63
N ARG A 232 23.89 16.08 -66.78
CA ARG A 232 22.88 16.64 -65.91
C ARG A 232 21.68 15.73 -65.77
N LEU A 233 21.17 15.16 -66.86
CA LEU A 233 20.00 14.26 -66.84
C LEU A 233 20.30 12.99 -66.01
N GLN A 234 21.49 12.39 -66.25
CA GLN A 234 21.91 11.19 -65.50
C GLN A 234 22.03 11.47 -63.99
N GLN A 235 22.63 12.60 -63.60
CA GLN A 235 22.73 13.01 -62.21
C GLN A 235 21.37 13.25 -61.58
N GLN A 236 20.44 13.91 -62.27
CA GLN A 236 19.08 14.12 -61.81
C GLN A 236 18.30 12.80 -61.67
N THR A 237 18.52 11.86 -62.59
CA THR A 237 17.91 10.53 -62.51
C THR A 237 18.40 9.75 -61.31
N LEU A 238 19.73 9.74 -61.05
CA LEU A 238 20.27 9.13 -59.83
C LEU A 238 19.73 9.76 -58.56
N ALA A 239 19.62 11.10 -58.50
CA ALA A 239 19.04 11.79 -57.37
C ALA A 239 17.58 11.38 -57.12
N ARG A 240 16.76 11.31 -58.17
CA ARG A 240 15.35 10.85 -58.03
C ARG A 240 15.26 9.39 -57.62
N LEU A 241 16.13 8.51 -58.12
CA LEU A 241 16.18 7.11 -57.69
C LEU A 241 16.59 7.00 -56.24
N ALA A 242 17.52 7.85 -55.77
CA ALA A 242 17.89 7.90 -54.36
C ALA A 242 16.68 8.33 -53.45
N ASP A 243 15.91 9.33 -53.91
CA ASP A 243 14.69 9.75 -53.22
C ASP A 243 13.64 8.61 -53.17
N TRP A 244 13.50 7.86 -54.28
CA TRP A 244 12.60 6.70 -54.30
C TRP A 244 13.08 5.57 -53.38
N VAL A 245 14.40 5.31 -53.30
CA VAL A 245 14.97 4.37 -52.32
C VAL A 245 14.62 4.80 -50.88
N VAL A 246 14.80 6.06 -50.56
CA VAL A 246 14.46 6.58 -49.22
C VAL A 246 12.96 6.46 -48.96
N SER A 247 12.10 6.78 -49.94
CA SER A 247 10.67 6.60 -49.85
C SER A 247 10.26 5.16 -49.54
N ASP A 248 10.85 4.18 -50.21
CA ASP A 248 10.59 2.76 -49.99
C ASP A 248 10.99 2.35 -48.56
N ILE A 249 12.19 2.77 -48.10
CA ILE A 249 12.66 2.49 -46.74
C ILE A 249 11.69 3.06 -45.69
N VAL A 250 11.23 4.31 -45.87
CA VAL A 250 10.28 4.97 -44.99
C VAL A 250 8.93 4.26 -44.99
N GLN A 251 8.40 3.92 -46.17
CA GLN A 251 7.13 3.20 -46.28
C GLN A 251 7.21 1.80 -45.66
N CYS A 252 8.33 1.10 -45.88
CA CYS A 252 8.61 -0.18 -45.23
C CYS A 252 8.59 -0.06 -43.71
N ALA A 253 9.29 0.94 -43.17
CA ALA A 253 9.31 1.19 -41.71
C ALA A 253 7.91 1.49 -41.19
N ARG A 254 7.12 2.33 -41.87
CA ARG A 254 5.73 2.62 -41.50
C ARG A 254 4.85 1.36 -41.52
N ALA A 255 4.94 0.56 -42.57
CA ALA A 255 4.20 -0.69 -42.70
C ALA A 255 4.57 -1.68 -41.56
N ARG A 256 5.86 -1.81 -41.24
CA ARG A 256 6.35 -2.62 -40.14
C ARG A 256 5.77 -2.14 -38.81
N ARG A 257 5.89 -0.83 -38.50
CA ARG A 257 5.38 -0.28 -37.26
C ARG A 257 3.86 -0.44 -37.13
N GLN A 258 3.14 -0.41 -38.23
CA GLN A 258 1.69 -0.69 -38.23
C GLN A 258 1.41 -2.17 -37.96
N ARG A 259 2.21 -3.11 -38.45
CA ARG A 259 2.14 -4.53 -38.10
C ARG A 259 2.48 -4.74 -36.63
N ASP A 260 3.58 -4.14 -36.13
CA ASP A 260 3.98 -4.21 -34.73
C ASP A 260 2.85 -3.71 -33.81
N ARG A 261 2.26 -2.55 -34.14
CA ARG A 261 1.13 -1.99 -33.39
C ARG A 261 -0.08 -2.93 -33.36
N ARG A 262 -0.41 -3.55 -34.50
CA ARG A 262 -1.52 -4.54 -34.56
C ARG A 262 -1.21 -5.74 -33.67
N HIS A 263 -0.03 -6.27 -33.72
CA HIS A 263 0.42 -7.37 -32.89
C HIS A 263 0.40 -6.99 -31.38
N MET A 264 0.87 -5.79 -31.05
CA MET A 264 0.80 -5.28 -29.67
C MET A 264 -0.65 -5.17 -29.17
N VAL A 265 -1.61 -4.74 -30.02
CA VAL A 265 -3.04 -4.72 -29.68
C VAL A 265 -3.58 -6.12 -29.41
N GLU A 266 -3.19 -7.11 -30.21
CA GLU A 266 -3.57 -8.52 -30.01
C GLU A 266 -3.02 -9.06 -28.68
N LEU A 267 -1.76 -8.77 -28.37
CA LEU A 267 -1.12 -9.15 -27.11
C LEU A 267 -1.82 -8.49 -25.90
N ILE A 268 -2.16 -7.19 -26.00
CA ILE A 268 -2.92 -6.48 -24.96
C ILE A 268 -4.29 -7.14 -24.75
N ALA A 269 -5.00 -7.47 -25.83
CA ALA A 269 -6.30 -8.11 -25.73
C ALA A 269 -6.21 -9.49 -25.05
N ALA A 270 -5.21 -10.29 -25.39
CA ALA A 270 -4.94 -11.57 -24.72
C ALA A 270 -4.63 -11.38 -23.24
N ALA A 271 -3.71 -10.46 -22.91
CA ALA A 271 -3.36 -10.18 -21.51
C ALA A 271 -4.55 -9.65 -20.68
N GLN A 272 -5.47 -8.89 -21.29
CA GLN A 272 -6.69 -8.42 -20.62
C GLN A 272 -7.68 -9.57 -20.35
N LEU A 273 -7.74 -10.57 -21.22
CA LEU A 273 -8.55 -11.77 -20.99
C LEU A 273 -7.94 -12.60 -19.84
N ASP A 274 -6.65 -12.87 -19.88
CA ASP A 274 -5.95 -13.60 -18.83
C ASP A 274 -6.02 -12.89 -17.47
N ALA A 275 -5.94 -11.55 -17.46
CA ALA A 275 -6.06 -10.72 -16.26
C ALA A 275 -7.51 -10.67 -15.69
N LYS A 276 -8.53 -11.11 -16.44
CA LYS A 276 -9.87 -11.28 -15.87
C LYS A 276 -9.95 -12.47 -14.94
N ASP A 277 -9.24 -13.55 -15.23
CA ASP A 277 -9.31 -14.80 -14.49
C ASP A 277 -8.20 -14.92 -13.45
N SER A 278 -6.98 -14.45 -13.74
CA SER A 278 -5.89 -14.38 -12.78
C SER A 278 -5.73 -12.95 -12.26
N MET A 279 -5.69 -12.76 -10.94
CA MET A 279 -5.35 -11.47 -10.33
C MET A 279 -3.82 -11.24 -10.31
N SER A 280 -3.10 -11.68 -11.35
CA SER A 280 -1.65 -11.61 -11.46
C SER A 280 -1.21 -10.55 -12.47
N GLN A 281 -0.09 -9.90 -12.20
CA GLN A 281 0.58 -8.95 -13.10
C GLN A 281 1.44 -9.68 -14.15
N GLU A 282 1.75 -10.97 -13.95
CA GLU A 282 2.63 -11.77 -14.80
C GLU A 282 2.25 -11.78 -16.28
N PRO A 283 0.97 -11.90 -16.69
CA PRO A 283 0.62 -11.88 -18.10
C PRO A 283 1.09 -10.61 -18.81
N VAL A 284 1.02 -9.46 -18.13
CA VAL A 284 1.45 -8.17 -18.69
C VAL A 284 2.98 -8.11 -18.80
N LEU A 285 3.71 -8.59 -17.80
CA LEU A 285 5.17 -8.64 -17.86
C LEU A 285 5.64 -9.60 -18.95
N ASN A 286 4.95 -10.73 -19.13
CA ASN A 286 5.27 -11.71 -20.18
C ASN A 286 5.09 -11.15 -21.60
N ILE A 287 4.02 -10.39 -21.87
CA ILE A 287 3.85 -9.77 -23.20
C ILE A 287 4.90 -8.69 -23.47
N LEU A 288 5.32 -7.94 -22.46
CA LEU A 288 6.43 -6.99 -22.58
C LEU A 288 7.73 -7.71 -22.88
N GLN A 289 8.04 -8.81 -22.17
CA GLN A 289 9.22 -9.62 -22.40
C GLN A 289 9.21 -10.27 -23.79
N ALA A 290 8.04 -10.74 -24.26
CA ALA A 290 7.89 -11.28 -25.62
C ALA A 290 8.12 -10.22 -26.71
N THR A 291 7.69 -8.97 -26.45
CA THR A 291 7.83 -7.86 -27.41
C THR A 291 9.24 -7.31 -27.45
N TYR A 292 9.90 -7.14 -26.31
CA TYR A 292 11.22 -6.50 -26.20
C TYR A 292 12.38 -7.47 -25.98
N GLY A 293 12.13 -8.78 -26.01
CA GLY A 293 13.14 -9.84 -26.00
C GLY A 293 14.17 -9.69 -24.88
N ASP A 294 15.35 -9.13 -25.23
CA ASP A 294 16.49 -9.01 -24.31
C ASP A 294 16.42 -7.80 -23.35
N ALA A 295 15.35 -7.00 -23.41
CA ALA A 295 15.18 -5.89 -22.47
C ALA A 295 14.85 -6.40 -21.06
N ALA A 296 15.44 -5.78 -20.06
CA ALA A 296 15.09 -6.02 -18.67
C ALA A 296 13.81 -5.27 -18.30
N ILE A 297 12.79 -6.01 -17.84
CA ILE A 297 11.50 -5.46 -17.43
C ILE A 297 11.41 -5.55 -15.91
N SER A 298 11.11 -4.43 -15.26
CA SER A 298 11.01 -4.38 -13.80
C SER A 298 9.94 -3.38 -13.34
N LEU A 299 9.42 -3.64 -12.14
CA LEU A 299 8.57 -2.73 -11.39
C LEU A 299 9.41 -2.14 -10.27
N GLN A 300 9.55 -0.81 -10.23
CA GLN A 300 10.39 -0.11 -9.25
C GLN A 300 9.57 0.98 -8.58
N SER A 301 9.86 1.27 -7.30
CA SER A 301 9.15 2.31 -6.56
C SER A 301 9.30 3.69 -7.20
N ALA A 302 8.19 4.40 -7.41
CA ALA A 302 8.19 5.78 -7.92
C ALA A 302 8.71 6.78 -6.89
N GLY A 303 8.76 6.43 -5.61
CA GLY A 303 9.34 7.23 -4.55
C GLY A 303 10.87 7.17 -4.49
N ALA A 304 11.51 6.23 -5.20
CA ALA A 304 12.96 6.19 -5.32
C ALA A 304 13.47 7.40 -6.11
N THR A 305 14.62 7.94 -5.75
CA THR A 305 15.26 9.05 -6.48
C THR A 305 15.93 8.60 -7.77
N HIS A 306 16.14 7.28 -7.93
CA HIS A 306 16.87 6.67 -9.02
C HIS A 306 16.21 5.39 -9.49
N ILE A 307 16.28 5.12 -10.80
CA ILE A 307 15.95 3.82 -11.39
C ILE A 307 17.18 2.91 -11.35
N GLN A 308 17.00 1.69 -10.88
CA GLN A 308 18.02 0.65 -10.93
C GLN A 308 18.02 0.00 -12.31
N ALA A 309 19.18 -0.01 -12.94
CA ALA A 309 19.38 -0.66 -14.26
C ALA A 309 20.60 -1.58 -14.20
N GLU A 310 20.44 -2.79 -14.73
CA GLU A 310 21.49 -3.81 -14.71
C GLU A 310 22.75 -3.36 -15.47
N GLY A 311 23.91 -3.55 -14.86
CA GLY A 311 25.21 -3.26 -15.49
C GLY A 311 25.61 -1.80 -15.51
N ARG A 312 24.93 -0.90 -14.73
CA ARG A 312 25.28 0.51 -14.66
C ARG A 312 24.92 1.15 -13.31
N ASP A 313 25.40 2.39 -13.11
CA ASP A 313 24.99 3.21 -11.97
C ASP A 313 23.50 3.57 -12.04
N PRO A 314 22.85 3.76 -10.88
CA PRO A 314 21.44 4.15 -10.83
C PRO A 314 21.16 5.44 -11.63
N ILE A 315 20.06 5.45 -12.39
CA ILE A 315 19.66 6.57 -13.25
C ILE A 315 18.80 7.53 -12.46
N PRO A 316 19.18 8.81 -12.30
CA PRO A 316 18.35 9.80 -11.63
C PRO A 316 17.01 10.01 -12.35
N LEU A 317 15.89 10.02 -11.62
CA LEU A 317 14.57 10.28 -12.21
C LEU A 317 14.48 11.65 -12.90
N THR A 318 15.28 12.62 -12.48
CA THR A 318 15.35 13.97 -13.07
C THR A 318 15.88 13.98 -14.50
N GLU A 319 16.60 12.95 -14.90
CA GLU A 319 17.13 12.80 -16.26
C GLU A 319 16.11 12.17 -17.23
N ILE A 320 15.05 11.56 -16.72
CA ILE A 320 14.02 10.94 -17.54
C ILE A 320 13.08 12.00 -18.07
N LYS A 321 13.05 12.16 -19.38
CA LYS A 321 12.19 13.13 -20.08
C LYS A 321 11.06 12.41 -20.80
N ASN A 322 9.82 12.75 -20.46
CA ASN A 322 8.64 12.11 -21.05
C ASN A 322 8.65 10.57 -20.95
N GLY A 323 9.19 10.04 -19.84
CA GLY A 323 9.30 8.59 -19.64
C GLY A 323 10.49 7.94 -20.36
N LEU A 324 11.28 8.68 -21.14
CA LEU A 324 12.42 8.15 -21.90
C LEU A 324 13.75 8.66 -21.34
N TRP A 325 14.71 7.77 -21.26
CA TRP A 325 16.10 8.07 -20.94
C TRP A 325 17.04 7.35 -21.93
N GLU A 326 18.09 8.04 -22.35
CA GLU A 326 19.16 7.50 -23.21
C GLU A 326 20.53 7.82 -22.62
N ASP A 327 21.44 6.84 -22.61
CA ASP A 327 22.81 7.05 -22.18
C ASP A 327 23.62 7.74 -23.29
N VAL A 328 23.38 9.04 -23.43
CA VAL A 328 23.99 9.88 -24.47
C VAL A 328 25.52 9.82 -24.41
N GLY A 329 26.09 9.95 -23.21
CA GLY A 329 27.54 9.96 -23.02
C GLY A 329 28.18 8.64 -23.42
N TYR A 330 27.58 7.52 -23.04
CA TYR A 330 28.06 6.20 -23.42
C TYR A 330 27.95 5.96 -24.94
N LEU A 331 26.81 6.34 -25.54
CA LEU A 331 26.61 6.16 -26.99
C LEU A 331 27.58 7.02 -27.81
N ASP A 332 27.80 8.26 -27.43
CA ASP A 332 28.76 9.14 -28.09
C ASP A 332 30.21 8.61 -27.92
N ASP A 333 30.56 8.13 -26.75
CA ASP A 333 31.87 7.47 -26.46
C ASP A 333 32.02 6.17 -27.25
N PHE A 334 30.95 5.33 -27.32
CA PHE A 334 30.96 4.12 -28.13
C PHE A 334 31.18 4.43 -29.62
N ILE A 335 30.44 5.41 -30.16
CA ILE A 335 30.60 5.84 -31.54
C ILE A 335 32.01 6.36 -31.80
N ALA A 336 32.55 7.21 -30.89
CA ALA A 336 33.87 7.80 -31.04
C ALA A 336 35.02 6.78 -30.98
N LYS A 337 34.85 5.72 -30.17
CA LYS A 337 35.88 4.66 -29.97
C LYS A 337 35.62 3.42 -30.81
N SER A 338 34.49 3.33 -31.49
CA SER A 338 34.06 2.15 -32.20
C SER A 338 35.00 1.87 -33.41
N ASN A 339 35.35 0.62 -33.52
CA ASN A 339 36.11 0.08 -34.67
C ASN A 339 35.50 -1.25 -35.13
N GLN A 340 36.07 -1.85 -36.19
CA GLN A 340 35.50 -3.08 -36.78
C GLN A 340 35.56 -4.32 -35.88
N GLN A 341 36.27 -4.27 -34.73
CA GLN A 341 36.50 -5.41 -33.85
C GLN A 341 35.74 -5.26 -32.52
N GLU A 342 35.25 -4.06 -32.22
CA GLU A 342 34.57 -3.79 -30.98
C GLU A 342 33.04 -4.03 -31.08
N PHE A 343 32.53 -4.78 -30.11
CA PHE A 343 31.09 -4.98 -29.95
C PHE A 343 30.58 -4.13 -28.80
N PRO A 344 29.34 -3.65 -28.84
CA PRO A 344 28.76 -2.91 -27.74
C PRO A 344 28.72 -3.77 -26.46
N SER A 345 28.90 -3.13 -25.33
CA SER A 345 28.81 -3.78 -24.02
C SER A 345 27.40 -4.26 -23.73
N THR A 346 27.26 -5.14 -22.71
CA THR A 346 25.95 -5.60 -22.21
C THR A 346 25.25 -4.58 -21.32
N ARG A 347 25.73 -3.34 -21.28
CA ARG A 347 25.19 -2.24 -20.47
C ARG A 347 23.85 -1.76 -21.02
N VAL A 348 22.92 -1.39 -20.13
CA VAL A 348 21.67 -0.73 -20.50
C VAL A 348 21.96 0.66 -21.10
N VAL A 349 21.39 0.93 -22.28
CA VAL A 349 21.61 2.18 -23.03
C VAL A 349 20.36 3.02 -23.20
N ARG A 350 19.17 2.41 -23.15
CA ARG A 350 17.89 3.12 -23.23
C ARG A 350 16.91 2.56 -22.22
N VAL A 351 16.15 3.44 -21.59
CA VAL A 351 15.12 3.10 -20.62
C VAL A 351 13.84 3.83 -20.98
N MET A 352 12.73 3.11 -20.96
CA MET A 352 11.40 3.71 -20.93
C MET A 352 10.73 3.37 -19.60
N ALA A 353 10.27 4.39 -18.88
CA ALA A 353 9.66 4.26 -17.57
C ALA A 353 8.29 4.94 -17.55
N VAL A 354 7.28 4.22 -17.09
CA VAL A 354 5.89 4.69 -17.05
C VAL A 354 5.30 4.43 -15.67
N LEU A 355 4.58 5.41 -15.13
CA LEU A 355 3.95 5.30 -13.83
C LEU A 355 2.77 4.32 -13.86
N CYS A 356 2.68 3.46 -12.86
CA CYS A 356 1.56 2.57 -12.58
C CYS A 356 1.35 2.44 -11.06
N GLU A 357 0.24 1.84 -10.67
CA GLU A 357 -0.06 1.55 -9.26
C GLU A 357 0.02 0.04 -9.00
N THR A 358 0.66 -0.32 -7.87
CA THR A 358 0.79 -1.70 -7.41
C THR A 358 0.50 -1.81 -5.91
N ALA A 359 0.62 -3.01 -5.37
CA ALA A 359 0.49 -3.25 -3.92
C ALA A 359 1.49 -2.45 -3.07
N SER A 360 2.63 -2.08 -3.66
CA SER A 360 3.67 -1.28 -3.01
C SER A 360 3.45 0.23 -3.12
N GLY A 361 2.32 0.66 -3.70
CA GLY A 361 2.01 2.07 -3.99
C GLY A 361 2.38 2.49 -5.40
N PRO A 362 2.64 3.81 -5.63
CA PRO A 362 3.07 4.32 -6.92
C PRO A 362 4.36 3.64 -7.39
N THR A 363 4.33 3.06 -8.57
CA THR A 363 5.39 2.22 -9.10
C THR A 363 5.71 2.61 -10.53
N LEU A 364 6.95 2.52 -10.94
CA LEU A 364 7.39 2.70 -12.32
C LEU A 364 7.52 1.33 -13.01
N LEU A 365 6.79 1.16 -14.09
CA LEU A 365 7.04 0.06 -15.03
C LEU A 365 8.21 0.47 -15.93
N VAL A 366 9.31 -0.23 -15.80
CA VAL A 366 10.59 0.08 -16.44
C VAL A 366 10.92 -0.97 -17.50
N VAL A 367 11.17 -0.53 -18.74
CA VAL A 367 11.69 -1.34 -19.83
C VAL A 367 13.09 -0.82 -20.17
N ALA A 368 14.12 -1.58 -19.84
CA ALA A 368 15.52 -1.19 -19.96
C ALA A 368 16.23 -2.03 -21.04
N SER A 369 16.62 -1.41 -22.15
CA SER A 369 17.25 -2.08 -23.28
C SER A 369 18.76 -1.99 -23.27
N LYS A 370 19.41 -3.13 -23.50
CA LYS A 370 20.85 -3.25 -23.78
C LYS A 370 21.16 -3.15 -25.28
N ASP A 371 20.13 -3.28 -26.13
CA ASP A 371 20.29 -3.16 -27.59
C ASP A 371 20.36 -1.68 -27.99
N PHE A 372 21.55 -1.23 -28.39
CA PHE A 372 21.76 0.14 -28.84
C PHE A 372 21.03 0.46 -30.16
N ARG A 373 20.58 -0.56 -30.93
CA ARG A 373 19.77 -0.41 -32.15
C ARG A 373 18.26 -0.31 -31.88
N LEU A 374 17.80 -0.65 -30.67
CA LEU A 374 16.40 -0.49 -30.29
C LEU A 374 16.14 0.98 -29.93
N VAL A 375 15.47 1.70 -30.82
CA VAL A 375 15.03 3.08 -30.61
C VAL A 375 13.53 3.06 -30.30
N PHE A 376 13.15 3.52 -29.12
CA PHE A 376 11.75 3.61 -28.71
C PHE A 376 11.05 4.77 -29.42
N ASP A 377 9.80 4.57 -29.81
CA ASP A 377 8.95 5.57 -30.46
C ASP A 377 7.61 5.77 -29.72
N ASP A 378 6.69 6.50 -30.33
CA ASP A 378 5.35 6.78 -29.81
C ASP A 378 4.49 5.50 -29.68
N ILE A 379 4.68 4.50 -30.53
CA ILE A 379 3.98 3.20 -30.46
C ILE A 379 4.47 2.40 -29.26
N ASP A 380 5.78 2.39 -29.01
CA ASP A 380 6.37 1.75 -27.83
C ASP A 380 5.87 2.44 -26.55
N SER A 381 5.89 3.77 -26.53
CA SER A 381 5.38 4.55 -25.40
C SER A 381 3.90 4.25 -25.14
N TRP A 382 3.07 4.24 -26.18
CA TRP A 382 1.66 3.88 -26.06
C TRP A 382 1.46 2.46 -25.54
N PHE A 383 2.23 1.49 -26.03
CA PHE A 383 2.13 0.10 -25.63
C PHE A 383 2.50 -0.09 -24.15
N ILE A 384 3.63 0.46 -23.71
CA ILE A 384 4.11 0.35 -22.34
C ILE A 384 3.15 1.09 -21.38
N GLN A 385 2.64 2.28 -21.79
CA GLN A 385 1.61 3.00 -21.03
C GLN A 385 0.32 2.18 -20.88
N THR A 386 -0.10 1.49 -21.93
CA THR A 386 -1.29 0.62 -21.87
C THR A 386 -1.05 -0.58 -20.95
N CYS A 387 0.13 -1.18 -20.98
CA CYS A 387 0.54 -2.24 -20.06
C CYS A 387 0.54 -1.75 -18.60
N ALA A 388 1.10 -0.56 -18.34
CA ALA A 388 1.08 0.07 -17.02
C ALA A 388 -0.35 0.31 -16.50
N ASN A 389 -1.26 0.75 -17.37
CA ASN A 389 -2.67 0.91 -17.03
C ASN A 389 -3.37 -0.42 -16.71
N ILE A 390 -2.98 -1.52 -17.38
CA ILE A 390 -3.52 -2.85 -17.06
C ILE A 390 -3.00 -3.31 -15.69
N VAL A 391 -1.72 -3.11 -15.39
CA VAL A 391 -1.14 -3.41 -14.08
C VAL A 391 -1.90 -2.67 -12.97
N SER A 392 -2.14 -1.36 -13.14
CA SER A 392 -2.92 -0.56 -12.20
C SER A 392 -4.36 -1.07 -12.03
N ARG A 393 -5.03 -1.46 -13.13
CA ARG A 393 -6.39 -2.04 -13.09
C ARG A 393 -6.43 -3.37 -12.36
N VAL A 394 -5.44 -4.24 -12.56
CA VAL A 394 -5.33 -5.52 -11.85
C VAL A 394 -5.19 -5.27 -10.36
N TRP A 395 -4.37 -4.30 -9.97
CA TRP A 395 -4.22 -3.89 -8.58
C TRP A 395 -5.52 -3.34 -7.98
N HIS A 396 -6.18 -2.38 -8.66
CA HIS A 396 -7.46 -1.85 -8.20
C HIS A 396 -8.54 -2.94 -8.06
N LYS A 397 -8.60 -3.88 -9.02
CA LYS A 397 -9.52 -5.02 -8.94
C LYS A 397 -9.21 -5.91 -7.73
N HIS A 398 -7.93 -6.16 -7.45
CA HIS A 398 -7.49 -6.92 -6.28
C HIS A 398 -7.91 -6.20 -4.98
N LEU A 399 -7.66 -4.90 -4.89
CA LEU A 399 -8.05 -4.07 -3.75
C LEU A 399 -9.56 -4.08 -3.53
N LEU A 400 -10.35 -3.87 -4.59
CA LEU A 400 -11.82 -3.95 -4.53
C LEU A 400 -12.30 -5.34 -4.09
N ALA A 401 -11.70 -6.41 -4.59
CA ALA A 401 -12.04 -7.77 -4.18
C ALA A 401 -11.66 -8.04 -2.72
N GLU A 402 -10.58 -7.46 -2.22
CA GLU A 402 -10.22 -7.54 -0.80
C GLU A 402 -11.21 -6.77 0.08
N VAL A 403 -11.60 -5.56 -0.32
CA VAL A 403 -12.62 -4.75 0.34
C VAL A 403 -13.94 -5.51 0.40
N MET A 404 -14.38 -6.08 -0.72
CA MET A 404 -15.64 -6.86 -0.77
C MET A 404 -15.58 -8.11 0.10
N ARG A 405 -14.47 -8.84 0.08
CA ARG A 405 -14.26 -10.01 0.97
C ARG A 405 -14.23 -9.62 2.45
N ALA A 406 -13.60 -8.47 2.78
CA ALA A 406 -13.59 -7.95 4.12
C ALA A 406 -15.00 -7.54 4.57
N LYS A 407 -15.77 -6.87 3.69
CA LYS A 407 -17.18 -6.50 3.93
C LYS A 407 -18.05 -7.74 4.13
N GLU A 408 -17.89 -8.78 3.30
CA GLU A 408 -18.67 -10.01 3.43
C GLU A 408 -18.36 -10.78 4.72
N ARG A 409 -17.06 -10.93 5.07
CA ARG A 409 -16.65 -11.52 6.36
C ARG A 409 -17.19 -10.73 7.54
N PHE A 410 -17.13 -9.40 7.45
CA PHE A 410 -17.68 -8.51 8.45
C PHE A 410 -19.20 -8.67 8.60
N LEU A 411 -19.97 -8.70 7.50
CA LEU A 411 -21.43 -8.90 7.55
C LEU A 411 -21.83 -10.24 8.18
N ARG A 412 -21.06 -11.31 7.91
CA ARG A 412 -21.27 -12.60 8.57
C ARG A 412 -20.97 -12.53 10.06
N GLY A 413 -19.81 -11.97 10.45
CA GLY A 413 -19.42 -11.83 11.85
C GLY A 413 -20.36 -10.91 12.63
N ILE A 414 -20.84 -9.81 12.02
CA ILE A 414 -21.75 -8.87 12.65
C ILE A 414 -23.08 -9.50 13.02
N SER A 415 -23.64 -10.36 12.18
CA SER A 415 -24.91 -11.03 12.46
C SER A 415 -24.83 -11.84 13.75
N HIS A 416 -23.69 -12.48 14.00
CA HIS A 416 -23.46 -13.22 15.23
C HIS A 416 -23.21 -12.27 16.41
N GLN A 417 -22.32 -11.29 16.26
CA GLN A 417 -21.98 -10.36 17.35
C GLN A 417 -23.11 -9.42 17.73
N LEU A 418 -23.98 -9.00 16.82
CA LEU A 418 -25.19 -8.25 17.15
C LEU A 418 -26.24 -9.13 17.85
N ARG A 419 -26.35 -10.39 17.48
CA ARG A 419 -27.32 -11.31 18.09
C ARG A 419 -27.04 -11.54 19.58
N THR A 420 -25.75 -11.64 19.96
CA THR A 420 -25.35 -11.88 21.37
C THR A 420 -25.79 -10.76 22.32
N PRO A 421 -25.44 -9.45 22.12
CA PRO A 421 -25.90 -8.37 23.00
C PRO A 421 -27.43 -8.17 22.92
N ILE A 422 -28.06 -8.37 21.75
CA ILE A 422 -29.51 -8.34 21.62
C ILE A 422 -30.16 -9.45 22.48
N HIS A 423 -29.58 -10.65 22.43
CA HIS A 423 -30.02 -11.75 23.31
C HIS A 423 -29.89 -11.41 24.79
N GLY A 424 -28.75 -10.80 25.17
CA GLY A 424 -28.53 -10.32 26.53
C GLY A 424 -29.57 -9.29 26.99
N ILE A 425 -29.90 -8.32 26.15
CA ILE A 425 -30.91 -7.30 26.40
C ILE A 425 -32.31 -7.94 26.51
N LEU A 426 -32.73 -8.71 25.50
CA LEU A 426 -34.04 -9.33 25.47
C LEU A 426 -34.24 -10.35 26.60
N GLY A 427 -33.26 -11.21 26.86
CA GLY A 427 -33.33 -12.17 27.94
C GLY A 427 -33.39 -11.50 29.33
N SER A 428 -32.63 -10.42 29.52
CA SER A 428 -32.68 -9.64 30.77
C SER A 428 -34.02 -8.95 30.96
N VAL A 429 -34.60 -8.38 29.89
CA VAL A 429 -35.93 -7.75 29.90
C VAL A 429 -37.02 -8.79 30.18
N ASP A 430 -36.97 -9.97 29.56
CA ASP A 430 -37.96 -11.04 29.79
C ASP A 430 -37.91 -11.52 31.24
N LEU A 431 -36.72 -11.74 31.81
CA LEU A 431 -36.57 -12.16 33.19
C LEU A 431 -37.01 -11.07 34.17
N LEU A 432 -36.70 -9.79 33.90
CA LEU A 432 -37.19 -8.67 34.71
C LEU A 432 -38.72 -8.54 34.66
N ALA A 433 -39.33 -8.72 33.47
CA ALA A 433 -40.78 -8.71 33.29
C ALA A 433 -41.43 -9.84 34.08
N GLU A 434 -40.84 -11.03 34.03
CA GLU A 434 -41.36 -12.20 34.75
C GLU A 434 -41.22 -12.01 36.28
N GLU A 435 -40.13 -11.39 36.75
CA GLU A 435 -39.95 -11.04 38.18
C GLU A 435 -40.95 -10.01 38.65
N LEU A 436 -41.21 -8.96 37.86
CA LEU A 436 -42.24 -7.95 38.15
C LEU A 436 -43.63 -8.56 38.18
N MET A 437 -43.96 -9.51 37.31
CA MET A 437 -45.24 -10.23 37.33
C MET A 437 -45.37 -11.10 38.58
N SER A 438 -44.31 -11.75 39.01
CA SER A 438 -44.31 -12.58 40.20
C SER A 438 -44.52 -11.73 41.49
N VAL A 439 -43.85 -10.55 41.55
CA VAL A 439 -44.04 -9.57 42.64
C VAL A 439 -45.49 -9.03 42.68
N ARG A 440 -46.07 -8.78 41.52
CA ARG A 440 -47.47 -8.35 41.37
C ARG A 440 -48.43 -9.42 41.85
N LYS A 441 -48.26 -10.69 41.47
CA LYS A 441 -49.09 -11.82 41.95
C LYS A 441 -48.97 -12.02 43.46
N LEU A 442 -47.75 -11.85 44.05
CA LEU A 442 -47.56 -11.89 45.47
C LEU A 442 -48.28 -10.75 46.19
N ARG A 443 -48.26 -9.52 45.66
CA ARG A 443 -49.05 -8.39 46.22
C ARG A 443 -50.55 -8.57 46.07
N GLU A 444 -51.01 -9.13 44.96
CA GLU A 444 -52.44 -9.44 44.77
C GLU A 444 -52.89 -10.56 45.71
N SER A 445 -52.03 -11.54 46.02
CA SER A 445 -52.34 -12.57 47.05
C SER A 445 -52.23 -12.07 48.50
N GLU A 446 -51.34 -11.10 48.82
CA GLU A 446 -51.24 -10.48 50.09
C GLU A 446 -52.37 -9.49 50.37
N GLN A 447 -52.94 -8.81 49.37
CA GLN A 447 -54.14 -7.98 49.50
C GLN A 447 -55.41 -8.82 49.75
N ALA A 448 -55.39 -10.12 49.45
CA ALA A 448 -56.48 -11.03 49.78
C ALA A 448 -56.45 -11.57 51.23
N LEU A 449 -55.37 -11.32 51.99
CA LEU A 449 -55.16 -11.72 53.37
C LEU A 449 -54.78 -10.49 54.20
N LEU A 450 -55.81 -9.69 54.55
CA LEU A 450 -55.70 -8.58 55.48
C LEU A 450 -55.44 -9.09 56.88
N LEU A 451 -54.26 -8.88 57.50
CA LEU A 451 -53.97 -8.56 58.87
C LEU A 451 -52.62 -7.79 58.94
N PRO A 452 -52.55 -6.69 59.79
CA PRO A 452 -51.37 -5.84 59.78
C PRO A 452 -50.40 -6.29 60.86
N THR A 453 -49.23 -6.70 60.59
CA THR A 453 -48.03 -6.54 61.42
C THR A 453 -46.77 -7.05 60.79
N ALA A 454 -45.69 -6.30 61.01
CA ALA A 454 -44.28 -6.60 60.90
C ALA A 454 -43.59 -6.32 59.52
N SER A 455 -42.80 -5.27 59.58
CA SER A 455 -41.71 -4.95 58.64
C SER A 455 -40.80 -6.14 58.43
N VAL A 456 -40.92 -6.74 57.29
CA VAL A 456 -39.86 -7.59 56.75
C VAL A 456 -39.16 -6.83 55.59
N VAL A 457 -37.94 -6.44 55.86
CA VAL A 457 -37.00 -5.90 54.81
C VAL A 457 -36.84 -6.97 53.79
N ALA A 458 -37.35 -6.70 52.57
CA ALA A 458 -37.30 -7.63 51.46
C ALA A 458 -35.87 -7.68 50.83
N PRO A 459 -35.31 -8.85 50.57
CA PRO A 459 -34.04 -9.01 49.83
C PRO A 459 -34.25 -8.91 48.33
N ALA A 460 -35.13 -8.04 47.81
CA ALA A 460 -35.51 -7.99 46.41
C ALA A 460 -34.77 -6.95 45.57
N ALA A 461 -33.85 -6.17 46.17
CA ALA A 461 -33.15 -5.09 45.41
C ALA A 461 -31.94 -5.56 44.63
N SER A 462 -31.38 -6.76 44.90
CA SER A 462 -30.15 -7.22 44.26
C SER A 462 -30.38 -7.83 42.87
N GLY A 463 -31.55 -8.44 42.58
CA GLY A 463 -31.80 -9.05 41.25
C GLY A 463 -32.01 -8.04 40.15
N HIS A 464 -32.72 -6.95 40.40
CA HIS A 464 -33.00 -5.92 39.36
C HIS A 464 -31.72 -5.20 38.92
N MET A 465 -30.72 -5.02 39.77
CA MET A 465 -29.43 -4.42 39.42
C MET A 465 -28.64 -5.29 38.47
N VAL A 466 -28.68 -6.60 38.61
CA VAL A 466 -27.98 -7.55 37.73
C VAL A 466 -28.55 -7.49 36.29
N TYR A 467 -29.88 -7.39 36.15
CA TYR A 467 -30.50 -7.25 34.82
C TYR A 467 -30.16 -5.90 34.17
N LEU A 468 -30.17 -4.82 34.96
CA LEU A 468 -29.79 -3.50 34.47
C LEU A 468 -28.33 -3.45 34.06
N ASP A 469 -27.43 -4.11 34.80
CA ASP A 469 -26.02 -4.17 34.46
C ASP A 469 -25.78 -5.03 33.18
N ALA A 470 -26.52 -6.12 33.01
CA ALA A 470 -26.51 -6.94 31.83
C ALA A 470 -26.99 -6.16 30.60
N ILE A 471 -28.10 -5.41 30.72
CA ILE A 471 -28.63 -4.55 29.63
C ILE A 471 -27.65 -3.44 29.30
N LYS A 472 -27.02 -2.79 30.27
CA LYS A 472 -26.00 -1.76 30.03
C LYS A 472 -24.75 -2.32 29.33
N SER A 473 -24.28 -3.51 29.74
CA SER A 473 -23.13 -4.16 29.12
C SER A 473 -23.43 -4.52 27.67
N ALA A 474 -24.56 -5.19 27.40
CA ALA A 474 -25.01 -5.57 26.07
C ALA A 474 -25.23 -4.36 25.13
N GLY A 475 -25.75 -3.24 25.70
CA GLY A 475 -25.92 -1.99 24.96
C GLY A 475 -24.58 -1.37 24.52
N ARG A 476 -23.56 -1.43 25.38
CA ARG A 476 -22.21 -0.95 25.07
C ARG A 476 -21.54 -1.80 24.00
N ASP A 477 -21.64 -3.13 24.12
CA ASP A 477 -21.09 -4.04 23.11
C ASP A 477 -21.73 -3.80 21.74
N LEU A 478 -23.04 -3.57 21.71
CA LEU A 478 -23.77 -3.20 20.49
C LEU A 478 -23.22 -1.90 19.87
N MET A 479 -22.99 -0.87 20.69
CA MET A 479 -22.45 0.42 20.24
C MET A 479 -21.03 0.29 19.70
N SER A 480 -20.19 -0.53 20.32
CA SER A 480 -18.84 -0.85 19.84
C SER A 480 -18.87 -1.51 18.46
N ILE A 481 -19.80 -2.43 18.23
CA ILE A 481 -19.98 -3.10 16.93
C ILE A 481 -20.42 -2.08 15.85
N VAL A 482 -21.38 -1.20 16.18
CA VAL A 482 -21.86 -0.15 15.25
C VAL A 482 -20.71 0.81 14.89
N ASN A 483 -19.92 1.22 15.86
CA ASN A 483 -18.76 2.09 15.61
C ASN A 483 -17.73 1.41 14.71
N SER A 484 -17.46 0.12 14.92
CA SER A 484 -16.57 -0.67 14.06
C SER A 484 -17.10 -0.78 12.61
N MET A 485 -18.42 -0.85 12.45
CA MET A 485 -19.07 -0.85 11.14
C MET A 485 -18.88 0.48 10.39
N VAL A 486 -19.04 1.60 11.09
CA VAL A 486 -18.80 2.94 10.53
C VAL A 486 -17.35 3.08 10.08
N THR A 487 -16.40 2.62 10.91
CA THR A 487 -14.97 2.65 10.60
C THR A 487 -14.60 1.78 9.41
N LEU A 488 -15.20 0.59 9.29
CA LEU A 488 -14.99 -0.28 8.11
C LEU A 488 -15.52 0.35 6.82
N ASN A 489 -16.69 1.00 6.87
CA ASN A 489 -17.23 1.71 5.71
C ASN A 489 -16.30 2.87 5.31
N ARG A 490 -15.78 3.65 6.26
CA ARG A 490 -14.76 4.69 5.98
C ARG A 490 -13.52 4.14 5.31
N TRP A 491 -13.02 2.96 5.74
CA TRP A 491 -11.88 2.32 5.08
C TRP A 491 -12.23 1.93 3.63
N ALA A 492 -13.41 1.36 3.41
CA ALA A 492 -13.85 0.97 2.07
C ALA A 492 -13.97 2.18 1.12
N ASP A 493 -14.50 3.29 1.62
CA ASP A 493 -14.61 4.55 0.86
C ASP A 493 -13.22 5.15 0.57
N ALA A 494 -12.35 5.22 1.58
CA ALA A 494 -10.99 5.75 1.45
C ALA A 494 -10.09 4.90 0.52
N ALA A 495 -10.38 3.60 0.37
CA ALA A 495 -9.65 2.73 -0.55
C ALA A 495 -9.95 3.01 -2.03
N VAL A 496 -11.06 3.69 -2.34
CA VAL A 496 -11.55 3.94 -3.70
C VAL A 496 -11.40 5.41 -4.12
N MET A 497 -11.34 6.34 -3.16
CA MET A 497 -11.25 7.78 -3.44
C MET A 497 -9.82 8.27 -3.69
N ASP A 498 -9.69 9.33 -4.50
CA ASP A 498 -8.45 10.09 -4.62
C ASP A 498 -8.10 10.73 -3.27
N ARG A 499 -6.81 10.66 -2.90
CA ARG A 499 -6.32 11.08 -1.58
C ARG A 499 -5.79 12.50 -1.62
N GLU A 500 -6.24 13.33 -0.70
CA GLU A 500 -5.69 14.65 -0.49
C GLU A 500 -4.51 14.62 0.48
N HIS A 501 -3.30 14.63 -0.04
CA HIS A 501 -2.10 14.75 0.77
C HIS A 501 -1.81 16.21 1.12
N THR A 502 -1.97 16.58 2.39
CA THR A 502 -1.66 17.92 2.91
C THR A 502 -0.39 17.90 3.75
N VAL A 503 0.34 19.03 3.76
CA VAL A 503 1.53 19.17 4.61
C VAL A 503 1.07 19.38 6.05
N ARG A 504 1.57 18.54 6.98
CA ARG A 504 1.24 18.57 8.41
C ARG A 504 2.49 18.50 9.26
N THR A 505 2.47 19.19 10.39
CA THR A 505 3.53 19.11 11.39
C THR A 505 3.29 17.95 12.36
N CYS A 506 4.36 17.48 13.00
CA CYS A 506 4.25 16.50 14.08
C CYS A 506 3.39 17.02 15.25
N HIS A 507 3.44 18.32 15.48
CA HIS A 507 2.61 19.00 16.49
C HIS A 507 1.11 18.89 16.17
N ASP A 508 0.70 19.05 14.90
CA ASP A 508 -0.70 18.90 14.48
C ASP A 508 -1.19 17.47 14.74
N LEU A 509 -0.37 16.47 14.43
CA LEU A 509 -0.70 15.07 14.68
C LEU A 509 -0.86 14.78 16.17
N GLN A 510 0.07 15.27 17.02
CA GLN A 510 -0.04 15.14 18.47
C GLN A 510 -1.32 15.80 19.02
N ALA A 511 -1.64 17.00 18.54
CA ALA A 511 -2.85 17.72 18.98
C ALA A 511 -4.13 16.96 18.65
N VAL A 512 -4.21 16.39 17.44
CA VAL A 512 -5.36 15.57 17.01
C VAL A 512 -5.47 14.30 17.85
N LEU A 513 -4.37 13.59 18.07
CA LEU A 513 -4.38 12.36 18.88
C LEU A 513 -4.76 12.63 20.34
N VAL A 514 -4.22 13.68 20.95
CA VAL A 514 -4.56 14.08 22.33
C VAL A 514 -6.06 14.42 22.45
N ALA A 515 -6.61 15.20 21.53
CA ALA A 515 -8.04 15.55 21.54
C ALA A 515 -8.95 14.33 21.43
N GLU A 516 -8.59 13.33 20.59
CA GLU A 516 -9.38 12.10 20.46
C GLU A 516 -9.21 11.18 21.67
N ILE A 517 -8.03 11.13 22.29
CA ILE A 517 -7.78 10.39 23.53
C ILE A 517 -8.60 10.99 24.68
N ASP A 518 -8.61 12.32 24.85
CA ASP A 518 -9.39 12.99 25.86
C ASP A 518 -10.88 12.72 25.71
N LYS A 519 -11.38 12.73 24.46
CA LYS A 519 -12.77 12.39 24.16
C LYS A 519 -13.08 10.94 24.54
N ALA A 520 -12.24 9.98 24.17
CA ALA A 520 -12.43 8.58 24.45
C ALA A 520 -12.38 8.28 25.97
N THR A 521 -11.51 8.97 26.71
CA THR A 521 -11.39 8.81 28.17
C THR A 521 -12.53 9.44 28.94
N LEU A 522 -13.14 10.53 28.44
CA LEU A 522 -14.33 11.15 29.06
C LEU A 522 -15.60 10.30 28.93
N GLU A 523 -15.73 9.52 27.88
CA GLU A 523 -16.87 8.64 27.60
C GLU A 523 -16.85 7.37 28.49
N GLU A 524 -15.68 6.92 28.95
CA GLU A 524 -15.51 5.70 29.75
C GLU A 524 -15.04 5.99 31.17
N THR A 525 -15.97 6.28 32.08
CA THR A 525 -15.72 6.55 33.52
C THR A 525 -15.18 5.34 34.34
N ARG A 526 -14.96 4.18 33.70
CA ARG A 526 -14.48 2.94 34.37
C ARG A 526 -12.97 2.81 34.44
N TYR A 527 -12.23 3.49 33.58
CA TYR A 527 -10.78 3.36 33.52
C TYR A 527 -10.10 4.56 34.14
N LYS A 528 -9.25 4.30 35.11
CA LYS A 528 -8.26 5.28 35.51
C LYS A 528 -7.29 5.41 34.38
N PRO A 529 -7.17 6.57 33.74
CA PRO A 529 -6.32 6.66 32.51
C PRO A 529 -4.85 6.43 32.86
N ALA A 530 -4.17 5.63 32.06
CA ALA A 530 -2.71 5.51 32.10
C ALA A 530 -2.05 6.88 31.90
N THR A 531 -0.86 7.05 32.42
CA THR A 531 -0.07 8.27 32.16
C THR A 531 0.55 8.20 30.77
N ILE A 532 0.23 9.17 29.91
CA ILE A 532 0.59 9.16 28.48
C ILE A 532 1.75 10.12 28.24
N PHE A 533 2.79 9.62 27.55
CA PHE A 533 3.94 10.39 27.07
C PHE A 533 4.01 10.36 25.55
N PHE A 534 4.18 11.55 24.94
CA PHE A 534 4.48 11.70 23.53
C PHE A 534 5.96 12.04 23.36
N ASN A 535 6.74 11.06 22.95
CA ASN A 535 8.17 11.21 22.69
C ASN A 535 8.42 11.56 21.23
N ARG A 536 9.46 12.33 20.94
CA ARG A 536 9.73 12.84 19.62
C ARG A 536 11.24 12.74 19.31
N SER A 537 11.57 11.96 18.29
CA SER A 537 12.93 11.89 17.76
C SER A 537 12.93 12.29 16.29
N HIS A 538 13.37 13.52 16.00
CA HIS A 538 13.50 13.98 14.62
C HIS A 538 14.71 14.91 14.46
N PRO A 539 15.27 14.99 13.24
CA PRO A 539 16.29 15.99 12.92
C PRO A 539 15.74 17.41 13.08
N PRO A 540 16.56 18.38 13.49
CA PRO A 540 16.12 19.75 13.75
C PRO A 540 15.55 20.47 12.51
N ASP A 541 15.85 19.99 11.30
CA ASP A 541 15.49 20.63 10.04
C ASP A 541 14.24 20.06 9.38
N CYS A 542 13.60 19.05 9.97
CA CYS A 542 12.43 18.38 9.40
C CYS A 542 11.41 18.04 10.49
N ASP A 543 10.29 18.74 10.50
CA ASP A 543 9.17 18.54 11.43
C ASP A 543 7.81 18.32 10.73
N SER A 544 7.81 18.30 9.41
CA SER A 544 6.61 18.28 8.59
C SER A 544 6.64 17.16 7.56
N LEU A 545 5.49 16.53 7.36
CA LEU A 545 5.29 15.48 6.38
C LEU A 545 4.04 15.75 5.55
N ARG A 546 4.03 15.28 4.32
CA ARG A 546 2.87 15.33 3.43
C ARG A 546 2.10 14.02 3.58
N THR A 547 0.90 14.08 4.13
CA THR A 547 0.08 12.89 4.39
C THR A 547 -1.41 13.23 4.48
N ASP A 548 -2.25 12.19 4.47
CA ASP A 548 -3.65 12.28 4.86
C ASP A 548 -3.76 12.08 6.37
N LEU A 549 -4.04 13.17 7.10
CA LEU A 549 -4.14 13.18 8.56
C LEU A 549 -5.29 12.28 9.07
N GLY A 550 -6.38 12.17 8.30
CA GLY A 550 -7.53 11.32 8.66
C GLY A 550 -7.15 9.84 8.66
N LEU A 551 -6.51 9.37 7.59
CA LEU A 551 -6.04 7.98 7.48
C LEU A 551 -4.94 7.67 8.51
N LEU A 552 -4.05 8.63 8.76
CA LEU A 552 -2.99 8.49 9.76
C LEU A 552 -3.58 8.35 11.17
N ARG A 553 -4.59 9.17 11.50
CA ARG A 553 -5.35 9.05 12.76
C ARG A 553 -6.02 7.68 12.89
N GLU A 554 -6.76 7.23 11.88
CA GLU A 554 -7.46 5.95 11.90
C GLU A 554 -6.50 4.74 11.99
N SER A 555 -5.26 4.90 11.56
CA SER A 555 -4.23 3.85 11.68
C SER A 555 -3.57 3.82 13.07
N LEU A 556 -3.45 4.95 13.76
CA LEU A 556 -2.74 5.06 15.04
C LEU A 556 -3.68 4.99 16.27
N LEU A 557 -4.83 5.64 16.20
CA LEU A 557 -5.75 5.77 17.33
C LEU A 557 -6.19 4.42 17.93
N PRO A 558 -6.55 3.38 17.14
CA PRO A 558 -6.92 2.09 17.72
C PRO A 558 -5.80 1.41 18.52
N LEU A 559 -4.54 1.59 18.11
CA LEU A 559 -3.37 1.06 18.82
C LEU A 559 -3.20 1.77 20.17
N ILE A 560 -3.32 3.10 20.16
CA ILE A 560 -3.18 3.93 21.36
C ILE A 560 -4.31 3.65 22.35
N ILE A 561 -5.55 3.59 21.89
CA ILE A 561 -6.71 3.26 22.74
C ILE A 561 -6.57 1.84 23.32
N ASN A 562 -6.13 0.87 22.52
CA ASN A 562 -5.88 -0.49 22.99
C ASN A 562 -4.80 -0.51 24.09
N ALA A 563 -3.71 0.23 23.94
CA ALA A 563 -2.67 0.37 24.95
C ALA A 563 -3.23 0.99 26.26
N ILE A 564 -4.05 2.04 26.16
CA ILE A 564 -4.67 2.70 27.33
C ILE A 564 -5.63 1.76 28.05
N GLN A 565 -6.49 1.05 27.31
CA GLN A 565 -7.48 0.12 27.88
C GLN A 565 -6.84 -1.06 28.61
N ASN A 566 -5.72 -1.56 28.11
CA ASN A 566 -4.98 -2.67 28.71
C ASN A 566 -3.96 -2.25 29.76
N THR A 567 -3.85 -0.94 30.07
CA THR A 567 -2.96 -0.38 31.09
C THR A 567 -3.78 0.37 32.16
N PRO A 568 -4.46 -0.32 33.05
CA PRO A 568 -5.33 0.33 34.06
C PRO A 568 -4.55 1.17 35.08
N ALA A 569 -3.30 0.88 35.31
CA ALA A 569 -2.36 1.66 36.12
C ALA A 569 -0.96 1.49 35.54
N GLY A 570 -0.38 2.56 35.00
CA GLY A 570 0.93 2.52 34.40
C GLY A 570 1.14 3.61 33.35
N ILE A 571 1.99 3.33 32.38
CA ILE A 571 2.46 4.29 31.40
C ILE A 571 2.18 3.79 29.99
N VAL A 572 1.77 4.71 29.11
CA VAL A 572 1.69 4.51 27.67
C VAL A 572 2.61 5.52 27.00
N MET A 573 3.62 5.06 26.29
CA MET A 573 4.58 5.89 25.57
C MET A 573 4.33 5.83 24.08
N ILE A 574 4.19 6.98 23.44
CA ILE A 574 4.00 7.15 22.00
C ILE A 574 5.23 7.86 21.44
N SER A 575 6.09 7.13 20.75
CA SER A 575 7.33 7.67 20.17
C SER A 575 7.17 7.85 18.66
N MET A 576 7.49 9.07 18.17
CA MET A 576 7.42 9.42 16.75
C MET A 576 8.81 9.74 16.23
N SER A 577 9.28 9.05 15.21
CA SER A 577 10.61 9.24 14.62
C SER A 577 10.57 9.39 13.10
N PHE A 578 11.38 10.33 12.60
CA PHE A 578 11.55 10.63 11.17
C PHE A 578 12.90 10.09 10.72
N ARG A 579 12.89 9.12 9.81
CA ARG A 579 14.08 8.56 9.17
C ARG A 579 14.19 9.10 7.76
N ILE A 580 14.88 10.22 7.60
CA ILE A 580 14.95 10.95 6.33
C ILE A 580 15.64 10.11 5.26
N ASP A 581 16.74 9.41 5.62
CA ASP A 581 17.54 8.61 4.69
C ASP A 581 16.75 7.46 4.06
N SER A 582 15.88 6.80 4.82
CA SER A 582 15.00 5.72 4.36
C SER A 582 13.61 6.20 3.95
N ARG A 583 13.30 7.48 4.07
CA ARG A 583 11.98 8.07 3.83
C ARG A 583 10.86 7.39 4.63
N GLU A 584 11.16 7.06 5.89
CA GLU A 584 10.24 6.36 6.78
C GLU A 584 9.78 7.27 7.92
N PHE A 585 8.47 7.25 8.20
CA PHE A 585 7.89 7.78 9.43
C PHE A 585 7.50 6.61 10.31
N VAL A 586 8.10 6.53 11.50
CA VAL A 586 7.91 5.41 12.44
C VAL A 586 7.21 5.91 13.69
N VAL A 587 6.13 5.24 14.06
CA VAL A 587 5.41 5.48 15.32
C VAL A 587 5.43 4.21 16.15
N GLU A 588 5.89 4.33 17.38
CA GLU A 588 5.95 3.24 18.35
C GLU A 588 5.00 3.53 19.51
N VAL A 589 4.23 2.53 19.91
CA VAL A 589 3.32 2.60 21.05
C VAL A 589 3.73 1.50 22.03
N GLU A 590 4.26 1.91 23.17
CA GLU A 590 4.68 1.02 24.25
C GLU A 590 3.76 1.21 25.47
N ASP A 591 3.26 0.12 26.02
CA ASP A 591 2.46 0.11 27.24
C ASP A 591 3.11 -0.76 28.33
N THR A 592 2.80 -0.49 29.57
CA THR A 592 3.21 -1.28 30.74
C THR A 592 2.05 -2.12 31.30
N GLY A 593 1.10 -2.48 30.45
CA GLY A 593 -0.14 -3.14 30.81
C GLY A 593 -0.05 -4.65 30.97
N CYS A 594 -1.18 -5.32 30.78
CA CYS A 594 -1.29 -6.79 30.98
C CYS A 594 -0.48 -7.63 29.98
N GLY A 595 -0.07 -7.05 28.83
CA GLY A 595 0.62 -7.79 27.77
C GLY A 595 -0.28 -8.81 27.07
N ILE A 596 0.30 -9.54 26.11
CA ILE A 596 -0.39 -10.50 25.24
C ILE A 596 0.26 -11.87 25.38
N HIS A 597 -0.56 -12.92 25.56
CA HIS A 597 -0.07 -14.29 25.64
C HIS A 597 0.61 -14.72 24.32
N PRO A 598 1.70 -15.49 24.33
CA PRO A 598 2.42 -15.89 23.12
C PRO A 598 1.53 -16.53 22.05
N ASP A 599 0.56 -17.35 22.46
CA ASP A 599 -0.35 -18.07 21.55
C ASP A 599 -1.30 -17.13 20.79
N ASP A 600 -1.58 -15.95 21.36
CA ASP A 600 -2.48 -14.97 20.77
C ASP A 600 -1.74 -13.96 19.87
N GLN A 601 -0.40 -13.83 20.00
CA GLN A 601 0.36 -12.76 19.34
C GLN A 601 0.29 -12.79 17.82
N GLU A 602 0.15 -13.95 17.20
CA GLU A 602 -0.01 -14.08 15.74
C GLU A 602 -1.43 -13.73 15.28
N ARG A 603 -2.43 -13.98 16.13
CA ARG A 603 -3.87 -13.86 15.79
C ARG A 603 -4.47 -12.48 16.08
N ILE A 604 -3.80 -11.63 16.87
CA ILE A 604 -4.35 -10.31 17.27
C ILE A 604 -4.70 -9.36 16.12
N PHE A 605 -4.13 -9.58 14.94
CA PHE A 605 -4.44 -8.82 13.74
C PHE A 605 -5.56 -9.44 12.89
N GLU A 606 -6.05 -10.63 13.26
CA GLU A 606 -7.20 -11.24 12.61
C GLU A 606 -8.50 -10.56 13.08
N ALA A 607 -9.47 -10.51 12.17
CA ALA A 607 -10.76 -9.87 12.47
C ALA A 607 -11.55 -10.71 13.48
N TYR A 608 -12.09 -10.05 14.50
CA TYR A 608 -12.91 -10.63 15.57
C TYR A 608 -12.16 -11.45 16.62
N GLU A 609 -10.84 -11.49 16.58
CA GLU A 609 -10.05 -12.12 17.63
C GLU A 609 -9.96 -11.21 18.87
N LYS A 610 -10.06 -11.83 20.05
CA LYS A 610 -9.94 -11.18 21.35
C LYS A 610 -8.92 -11.93 22.19
N SER A 611 -7.96 -11.24 22.75
CA SER A 611 -7.02 -11.82 23.71
C SER A 611 -7.53 -11.59 25.14
N GLY A 612 -8.00 -12.69 25.80
CA GLY A 612 -8.42 -12.71 27.21
C GLY A 612 -9.90 -12.46 27.47
N GLU A 613 -10.37 -12.94 28.63
CA GLU A 613 -11.78 -12.92 29.09
C GLU A 613 -12.34 -11.49 29.35
N TYR A 614 -11.47 -10.49 29.44
CA TYR A 614 -11.85 -9.10 29.81
C TYR A 614 -11.73 -8.11 28.66
N SER A 615 -11.39 -8.57 27.46
CA SER A 615 -11.24 -7.71 26.29
C SER A 615 -12.58 -7.13 25.86
N THR A 616 -12.76 -5.82 26.04
CA THR A 616 -13.95 -5.07 25.60
C THR A 616 -13.80 -4.67 24.12
N GLY A 617 -14.89 -4.81 23.34
CA GLY A 617 -14.92 -4.37 21.93
C GLY A 617 -15.14 -5.49 20.93
N ALA A 618 -15.21 -5.14 19.63
CA ALA A 618 -15.57 -6.06 18.55
C ALA A 618 -14.39 -6.91 18.02
N GLY A 619 -13.16 -6.74 18.50
CA GLY A 619 -11.96 -7.42 17.96
C GLY A 619 -11.56 -6.94 16.56
N LEU A 620 -11.92 -5.72 16.16
CA LEU A 620 -11.66 -5.17 14.83
C LEU A 620 -10.62 -4.03 14.83
N GLY A 621 -10.29 -3.47 15.99
CA GLY A 621 -9.46 -2.26 16.09
C GLY A 621 -8.09 -2.43 15.45
N LEU A 622 -7.33 -3.46 15.82
CA LEU A 622 -5.99 -3.72 15.29
C LEU A 622 -6.00 -4.10 13.81
N THR A 623 -7.01 -4.88 13.39
CA THR A 623 -7.21 -5.24 11.98
C THR A 623 -7.46 -3.99 11.11
N LEU A 624 -8.33 -3.09 11.56
CA LEU A 624 -8.63 -1.84 10.86
C LEU A 624 -7.44 -0.89 10.86
N ALA A 625 -6.72 -0.74 11.98
CA ALA A 625 -5.49 0.04 12.06
C ALA A 625 -4.46 -0.43 11.01
N SER A 626 -4.24 -1.75 10.91
CA SER A 626 -3.36 -2.33 9.88
C SER A 626 -3.84 -2.04 8.46
N LYS A 627 -5.15 -2.10 8.20
CA LYS A 627 -5.72 -1.81 6.89
C LYS A 627 -5.61 -0.33 6.50
N PHE A 628 -5.85 0.59 7.44
CA PHE A 628 -5.64 2.02 7.21
C PHE A 628 -4.16 2.36 6.99
N ALA A 629 -3.26 1.75 7.78
CA ALA A 629 -1.82 1.93 7.59
C ALA A 629 -1.36 1.51 6.18
N LYS A 630 -1.87 0.38 5.66
CA LYS A 630 -1.58 -0.08 4.30
C LYS A 630 -2.01 0.92 3.21
N LEU A 631 -3.08 1.68 3.42
CA LEU A 631 -3.48 2.73 2.47
C LEU A 631 -2.44 3.87 2.39
N LEU A 632 -1.64 4.07 3.43
CA LEU A 632 -0.53 5.03 3.50
C LEU A 632 0.84 4.36 3.29
N CYS A 633 0.91 3.25 2.57
CA CYS A 633 2.13 2.46 2.36
C CYS A 633 2.80 2.05 3.67
N GLY A 634 2.00 1.83 4.74
CA GLY A 634 2.48 1.51 6.07
C GLY A 634 2.22 0.05 6.47
N SER A 635 2.90 -0.37 7.52
CA SER A 635 2.74 -1.67 8.16
C SER A 635 2.67 -1.53 9.67
N VAL A 636 1.88 -2.40 10.31
CA VAL A 636 1.74 -2.48 11.77
C VAL A 636 2.31 -3.81 12.23
N ALA A 637 3.15 -3.80 13.25
CA ALA A 637 3.78 -5.01 13.80
C ALA A 637 3.81 -4.96 15.33
N LEU A 638 3.64 -6.12 15.96
CA LEU A 638 3.96 -6.34 17.37
C LEU A 638 5.46 -6.68 17.47
N ILE A 639 6.23 -5.83 18.14
CA ILE A 639 7.68 -6.02 18.30
C ILE A 639 8.00 -6.90 19.49
N LYS A 640 7.31 -6.67 20.61
CA LYS A 640 7.50 -7.42 21.85
C LYS A 640 6.25 -7.33 22.70
N SER A 641 5.87 -8.43 23.33
CA SER A 641 4.89 -8.45 24.38
C SER A 641 5.15 -9.60 25.35
N ALA A 642 4.87 -9.39 26.63
CA ALA A 642 4.93 -10.43 27.64
C ALA A 642 3.86 -10.18 28.70
N VAL A 643 3.26 -11.26 29.19
CA VAL A 643 2.19 -11.17 30.19
C VAL A 643 2.64 -10.38 31.43
N ASN A 644 1.88 -9.38 31.84
CA ASN A 644 2.17 -8.44 32.91
C ASN A 644 3.42 -7.56 32.75
N HIS A 645 3.94 -7.44 31.53
CA HIS A 645 5.08 -6.57 31.20
C HIS A 645 4.74 -5.59 30.08
N GLY A 646 3.49 -5.60 29.61
CA GLY A 646 3.02 -4.73 28.54
C GLY A 646 3.35 -5.20 27.13
N SER A 647 3.07 -4.33 26.15
CA SER A 647 3.25 -4.60 24.74
C SER A 647 3.94 -3.43 24.04
N HIS A 648 4.65 -3.73 22.96
CA HIS A 648 5.31 -2.76 22.10
C HIS A 648 4.87 -2.97 20.64
N PHE A 649 4.09 -2.05 20.13
CA PHE A 649 3.66 -2.00 18.75
C PHE A 649 4.46 -0.97 17.96
N ARG A 650 4.75 -1.28 16.71
CA ARG A 650 5.43 -0.37 15.78
C ARG A 650 4.63 -0.25 14.49
N VAL A 651 4.46 0.99 14.05
CA VAL A 651 3.88 1.34 12.75
C VAL A 651 4.97 2.01 11.93
N VAL A 652 5.20 1.53 10.73
CA VAL A 652 6.18 2.10 9.78
C VAL A 652 5.43 2.52 8.54
N PHE A 653 5.50 3.80 8.19
CA PHE A 653 5.02 4.35 6.94
C PHE A 653 6.22 4.57 6.03
N GLN A 654 6.18 3.99 4.84
CA GLN A 654 7.26 4.08 3.84
C GLN A 654 6.94 5.15 2.80
N GLU A 655 7.98 5.60 2.09
CA GLU A 655 7.86 6.58 1.00
C GLU A 655 7.24 7.91 1.42
N VAL A 656 7.45 8.29 2.67
CA VAL A 656 6.91 9.55 3.21
C VAL A 656 7.63 10.75 2.59
N ASP A 657 6.85 11.72 2.16
CA ASP A 657 7.36 12.96 1.59
C ASP A 657 7.58 13.99 2.72
N PHE A 658 8.83 14.11 3.16
CA PHE A 658 9.23 15.06 4.19
C PHE A 658 9.43 16.45 3.60
N VAL A 659 8.86 17.47 4.24
CA VAL A 659 8.98 18.86 3.82
C VAL A 659 10.03 19.55 4.66
N HIS A 660 11.15 19.91 4.03
CA HIS A 660 12.18 20.72 4.66
C HIS A 660 11.74 22.19 4.72
N SER A 661 11.80 22.80 5.88
CA SER A 661 11.57 24.23 6.04
C SER A 661 12.72 24.99 5.38
N SER A 662 12.44 25.74 4.32
CA SER A 662 13.43 26.58 3.62
C SER A 662 13.93 27.80 4.44
N THR A 663 13.29 28.08 5.55
CA THR A 663 13.79 28.98 6.58
C THR A 663 14.30 28.16 7.73
N PRO A 664 15.55 28.31 8.20
CA PRO A 664 15.96 27.70 9.45
C PRO A 664 15.10 28.33 10.54
N ARG A 665 13.92 27.71 10.79
CA ARG A 665 13.22 27.93 12.04
C ARG A 665 14.17 27.41 13.09
N GLN A 666 14.78 28.33 13.82
CA GLN A 666 15.44 28.00 15.06
C GLN A 666 14.54 27.02 15.80
N PRO A 667 15.08 25.96 16.39
CA PRO A 667 14.28 24.96 17.10
C PRO A 667 13.36 25.67 18.07
N THR A 668 12.08 25.77 17.72
CA THR A 668 11.10 26.70 18.32
C THR A 668 10.77 26.40 19.78
N LEU A 669 11.38 25.38 20.36
CA LEU A 669 11.23 25.06 21.77
C LEU A 669 12.48 25.33 22.60
N LEU A 670 13.69 25.26 22.00
CA LEU A 670 14.92 25.60 22.72
C LEU A 670 15.29 27.08 22.64
N THR A 671 14.87 27.81 21.60
CA THR A 671 15.05 29.27 21.50
C THR A 671 14.00 30.06 22.26
N GLY A 672 12.91 29.43 22.67
CA GLY A 672 11.88 30.04 23.50
C GLY A 672 11.97 29.63 24.98
N ARG A 673 13.00 28.90 25.41
CA ARG A 673 13.18 28.66 26.83
C ARG A 673 13.38 30.01 27.50
N PRO A 674 12.50 30.41 28.42
CA PRO A 674 12.70 31.62 29.19
C PRO A 674 14.04 31.54 29.90
N SER A 675 14.76 32.64 29.89
CA SER A 675 16.15 32.74 30.43
C SER A 675 16.21 32.38 31.93
N SER A 676 15.10 32.39 32.61
CA SER A 676 14.98 32.09 34.03
C SER A 676 14.93 30.59 34.34
N VAL A 677 14.50 29.75 33.36
CA VAL A 677 14.35 28.30 33.57
C VAL A 677 15.72 27.59 33.49
N PRO A 678 16.07 26.75 34.49
CA PRO A 678 17.29 25.97 34.50
C PRO A 678 17.43 25.08 33.27
N SER A 679 18.70 24.87 32.83
CA SER A 679 18.99 23.94 31.74
C SER A 679 19.22 22.51 32.20
N SER A 680 19.31 22.32 33.51
CA SER A 680 19.56 21.01 34.12
C SER A 680 18.52 20.67 35.15
N PHE A 681 18.26 19.35 35.33
CA PHE A 681 17.36 18.84 36.33
C PHE A 681 18.03 17.77 37.19
N HIS A 682 17.49 17.57 38.38
CA HIS A 682 17.93 16.53 39.32
C HIS A 682 16.74 15.71 39.81
N ILE A 683 16.80 14.38 39.73
CA ILE A 683 15.77 13.50 40.22
C ILE A 683 16.01 13.23 41.69
N MET A 684 15.07 13.63 42.54
CA MET A 684 15.11 13.32 43.96
C MET A 684 14.65 11.89 44.19
N SER A 685 15.60 10.99 44.42
CA SER A 685 15.35 9.57 44.64
C SER A 685 14.57 9.36 45.94
N ASN A 686 13.33 8.89 45.88
CA ASN A 686 12.57 8.40 46.98
C ASN A 686 12.72 6.89 47.14
N SER A 687 12.82 6.43 48.36
CA SER A 687 13.07 5.05 48.75
C SER A 687 12.01 4.09 48.21
N LYS A 688 12.49 3.07 47.45
CA LYS A 688 11.83 1.79 47.16
C LYS A 688 10.43 1.83 46.49
N GLY A 689 10.51 1.80 45.19
CA GLY A 689 9.53 1.06 44.35
C GLY A 689 8.16 1.65 44.35
N THR A 690 7.81 2.27 43.27
CA THR A 690 6.50 2.23 42.61
C THR A 690 6.27 3.49 41.81
N LYS A 691 6.35 3.56 40.68
CA LYS A 691 6.02 4.56 39.62
C LYS A 691 7.23 5.39 39.25
N ASP A 692 7.98 4.81 38.34
CA ASP A 692 9.14 5.46 37.69
C ASP A 692 8.72 6.62 36.75
N LEU A 693 7.72 7.44 37.08
CA LEU A 693 7.28 8.56 36.23
C LEU A 693 8.42 9.52 35.99
N CYS A 694 9.23 9.81 37.05
CA CYS A 694 10.41 10.64 36.93
C CYS A 694 11.44 10.09 35.92
N ASN A 695 11.63 8.77 35.84
CA ASN A 695 12.55 8.16 34.89
C ASN A 695 12.06 8.28 33.44
N PHE A 696 10.77 8.19 33.20
CA PHE A 696 10.18 8.42 31.89
C PHE A 696 10.17 9.90 31.52
N PHE A 697 9.86 10.76 32.48
CA PHE A 697 9.85 12.20 32.28
C PHE A 697 11.25 12.77 32.08
N SER A 698 12.28 12.19 32.73
CA SER A 698 13.67 12.58 32.51
C SER A 698 14.11 12.35 31.06
N ARG A 699 13.76 11.20 30.46
CA ARG A 699 14.00 10.95 29.04
C ARG A 699 13.31 11.97 28.15
N TYR A 700 12.07 12.29 28.46
CA TYR A 700 11.29 13.31 27.80
C TYR A 700 11.94 14.70 27.90
N LEU A 701 12.48 15.10 29.07
CA LEU A 701 13.21 16.36 29.26
C LEU A 701 14.53 16.38 28.48
N VAL A 702 15.25 15.27 28.45
CA VAL A 702 16.51 15.15 27.66
C VAL A 702 16.23 15.38 26.17
N ASP A 703 15.14 14.83 25.63
CA ASP A 703 14.72 15.08 24.24
C ASP A 703 14.36 16.55 23.99
N TYR A 704 13.98 17.29 25.04
CA TYR A 704 13.80 18.74 25.02
C TYR A 704 15.07 19.55 25.27
N GLY A 705 16.22 18.88 25.43
CA GLY A 705 17.52 19.51 25.58
C GLY A 705 17.87 19.95 26.99
N PHE A 706 17.25 19.37 28.02
CA PHE A 706 17.67 19.50 29.40
C PHE A 706 18.77 18.47 29.73
N GLU A 707 19.68 18.81 30.61
CA GLU A 707 20.75 17.92 31.05
C GLU A 707 20.44 17.34 32.45
N GLU A 708 20.64 16.03 32.61
CA GLU A 708 20.48 15.38 33.91
C GLU A 708 21.74 15.64 34.78
N SER A 709 21.54 16.17 35.98
CA SER A 709 22.59 16.42 36.94
C SER A 709 22.57 15.42 38.08
N THR A 710 23.71 14.78 38.33
CA THR A 710 23.88 13.84 39.45
C THR A 710 24.01 14.54 40.82
N ALA A 711 24.28 15.85 40.86
CA ALA A 711 24.38 16.63 42.09
C ALA A 711 23.24 17.63 42.23
N ALA A 712 22.65 17.72 43.40
CA ALA A 712 21.69 18.76 43.75
C ALA A 712 22.36 20.12 43.86
N ASN A 713 22.45 20.87 42.74
CA ASN A 713 22.95 22.25 42.72
C ASN A 713 21.77 23.24 42.77
N LYS A 714 22.02 24.47 43.24
CA LYS A 714 20.99 25.50 43.36
C LYS A 714 20.36 25.91 42.01
N ASP A 715 21.00 25.60 40.89
CA ASP A 715 20.58 25.96 39.57
C ASP A 715 19.85 24.81 38.83
N ASN A 716 19.49 23.71 39.52
CA ASN A 716 18.79 22.56 38.93
C ASN A 716 17.31 22.62 39.25
N LEU A 717 16.50 22.15 38.28
CA LEU A 717 15.11 21.82 38.48
C LEU A 717 15.00 20.48 39.26
N ILE A 718 14.21 20.40 40.30
CA ILE A 718 14.04 19.16 41.06
C ILE A 718 12.82 18.41 40.51
N LEU A 719 12.98 17.10 40.26
CA LEU A 719 11.88 16.20 39.87
C LEU A 719 11.65 15.16 40.96
N PHE A 720 10.39 14.89 41.28
CA PHE A 720 10.01 13.78 42.14
C PHE A 720 8.59 13.29 41.84
N ASP A 721 8.32 12.01 42.16
CA ASP A 721 7.03 11.39 41.97
C ASP A 721 6.08 11.70 43.13
N TYR A 722 4.79 11.84 42.84
CA TYR A 722 3.75 11.95 43.81
C TYR A 722 3.61 10.64 44.61
N GLU A 723 3.60 10.71 45.92
CA GLU A 723 3.42 9.58 46.81
C GLU A 723 1.98 9.52 47.34
N ASP A 724 1.36 8.33 47.29
CA ASP A 724 -0.04 8.13 47.71
C ASP A 724 -0.24 8.32 49.20
N GLU A 725 0.84 8.11 50.00
CA GLU A 725 0.82 8.36 51.43
C GLU A 725 1.12 9.83 51.71
N TRP A 726 0.15 10.53 52.24
CA TRP A 726 0.22 11.98 52.53
C TRP A 726 1.43 12.40 53.37
N GLU A 727 1.76 11.60 54.40
CA GLU A 727 2.91 11.91 55.29
C GLU A 727 4.26 11.81 54.51
N GLN A 728 4.42 10.83 53.68
CA GLN A 728 5.60 10.66 52.84
C GLN A 728 5.68 11.77 51.80
N HIS A 729 4.56 12.09 51.15
CA HIS A 729 4.48 13.18 50.19
C HIS A 729 4.89 14.53 50.81
N GLN A 730 4.37 14.86 52.03
CA GLN A 730 4.80 16.06 52.74
C GLN A 730 6.29 16.05 53.10
N LEU A 731 6.83 14.90 53.44
CA LEU A 731 8.25 14.77 53.72
C LEU A 731 9.08 15.06 52.43
N SER A 732 8.64 14.59 51.30
CA SER A 732 9.27 14.85 50.00
C SER A 732 9.19 16.32 49.61
N VAL A 733 8.05 16.97 49.80
CA VAL A 733 7.88 18.41 49.58
C VAL A 733 8.76 19.22 50.54
N SER A 734 8.91 18.81 51.82
CA SER A 734 9.77 19.51 52.81
C SER A 734 11.26 19.41 52.50
N ARG A 735 11.69 18.42 51.75
CA ARG A 735 13.09 18.27 51.27
C ARG A 735 13.46 19.23 50.14
N VAL A 736 12.48 19.86 49.47
CA VAL A 736 12.74 20.85 48.43
C VAL A 736 13.20 22.13 49.05
N PRO A 737 14.42 22.66 48.71
CA PRO A 737 14.84 23.93 49.25
C PRO A 737 13.92 25.10 48.85
N PRO A 738 13.69 26.06 49.73
CA PRO A 738 12.76 27.15 49.44
C PRO A 738 13.18 28.09 48.32
N ASP A 739 14.43 28.03 47.94
CA ASP A 739 15.07 28.81 46.85
C ASP A 739 15.14 28.04 45.51
N GLN A 740 14.60 26.81 45.44
CA GLN A 740 14.58 25.99 44.23
C GLN A 740 13.14 25.67 43.86
N VAL A 741 12.88 25.47 42.59
CA VAL A 741 11.57 25.01 42.09
C VAL A 741 11.62 23.52 41.78
N ALA A 742 10.58 22.84 42.21
CA ALA A 742 10.41 21.40 41.97
C ALA A 742 9.14 21.11 41.16
N MET A 743 9.21 20.08 40.37
CA MET A 743 8.10 19.48 39.62
C MET A 743 7.73 18.14 40.29
N CYS A 744 6.52 18.04 40.77
CA CYS A 744 5.93 16.81 41.30
C CYS A 744 5.07 16.17 40.19
N LEU A 745 5.43 14.96 39.74
CA LEU A 745 4.72 14.24 38.71
C LEU A 745 3.58 13.42 39.33
N MET A 746 2.37 13.67 38.84
CA MET A 746 1.16 12.98 39.30
C MET A 746 0.68 11.97 38.27
N PRO A 747 0.30 10.75 38.64
CA PRO A 747 -0.40 9.83 37.77
C PRO A 747 -1.71 10.44 37.27
N THR A 748 -2.05 10.21 36.00
CA THR A 748 -3.30 10.70 35.41
C THR A 748 -4.54 10.07 36.06
N SER A 749 -4.35 8.89 36.69
CA SER A 749 -5.42 8.12 37.36
C SER A 749 -5.97 8.73 38.65
N GLU A 750 -5.34 9.75 39.20
CA GLU A 750 -5.84 10.38 40.42
C GLU A 750 -6.80 11.53 40.10
N ALA A 751 -8.00 11.44 40.67
CA ALA A 751 -8.99 12.50 40.63
C ALA A 751 -8.51 13.66 41.50
N ASP A 752 -8.53 14.86 40.93
CA ASP A 752 -8.31 16.17 41.55
C ASP A 752 -7.18 16.28 42.60
N THR A 753 -6.35 17.31 42.44
CA THR A 753 -5.42 17.72 43.51
C THR A 753 -6.12 17.67 44.82
N PRO A 754 -5.61 16.91 45.81
CA PRO A 754 -6.24 16.83 47.10
C PRO A 754 -6.51 18.24 47.62
N GLN A 755 -7.75 18.55 47.98
CA GLN A 755 -8.18 19.89 48.45
C GLN A 755 -7.42 20.42 49.67
N ASN A 756 -6.54 19.60 50.24
CA ASN A 756 -5.72 19.90 51.44
C ASN A 756 -4.27 20.30 51.12
N ILE A 757 -3.87 20.42 49.84
CA ILE A 757 -2.51 20.89 49.51
C ILE A 757 -2.48 22.41 49.70
N THR A 758 -1.83 22.86 50.81
CA THR A 758 -1.42 24.26 50.92
C THR A 758 -0.40 24.48 49.74
N PRO A 759 -0.69 25.37 48.79
CA PRO A 759 0.20 25.57 47.68
C PRO A 759 1.54 26.12 48.17
N SER A 760 2.55 25.26 48.20
CA SER A 760 3.93 25.69 48.33
C SER A 760 4.28 26.44 47.05
N ASN A 761 4.74 27.68 47.15
CA ASN A 761 5.06 28.53 45.99
C ASN A 761 6.16 27.96 45.08
N ASN A 762 6.93 26.99 45.58
CA ASN A 762 8.08 26.40 44.90
C ASN A 762 7.87 24.98 44.35
N VAL A 763 6.70 24.37 44.54
CA VAL A 763 6.36 23.05 43.98
C VAL A 763 5.27 23.17 42.96
N MET A 764 5.50 22.63 41.76
CA MET A 764 4.54 22.57 40.66
C MET A 764 4.08 21.12 40.44
N TYR A 765 2.79 20.90 40.47
CA TYR A 765 2.19 19.59 40.21
C TYR A 765 1.85 19.45 38.75
N LEU A 766 2.35 18.38 38.10
CA LEU A 766 2.17 18.11 36.69
C LEU A 766 1.38 16.81 36.49
N LYS A 767 0.38 16.89 35.65
CA LYS A 767 -0.46 15.76 35.26
C LYS A 767 -0.44 15.59 33.71
N GLY A 768 -0.31 14.34 33.25
CA GLY A 768 -0.34 14.05 31.80
C GLY A 768 -1.69 14.38 31.15
N PRO A 769 -1.81 14.32 29.81
CA PRO A 769 -0.79 13.76 28.90
C PRO A 769 0.40 14.70 28.65
N PHE A 770 1.62 14.14 28.63
CA PHE A 770 2.84 14.90 28.40
C PHE A 770 3.12 14.97 26.88
N CYS A 771 2.81 16.10 26.28
CA CYS A 771 3.00 16.41 24.88
C CYS A 771 3.65 17.80 24.71
N SER A 772 4.00 18.17 23.47
CA SER A 772 4.69 19.43 23.18
C SER A 772 3.94 20.67 23.69
N SER A 773 2.62 20.68 23.58
CA SER A 773 1.79 21.81 24.06
C SER A 773 1.75 21.90 25.59
N THR A 774 1.63 20.76 26.25
CA THR A 774 1.66 20.69 27.73
C THR A 774 3.01 21.15 28.27
N MET A 775 4.11 20.75 27.62
CA MET A 775 5.45 21.18 28.00
C MET A 775 5.66 22.68 27.79
N ALA A 776 5.23 23.25 26.67
CA ALA A 776 5.34 24.68 26.43
C ALA A 776 4.62 25.50 27.51
N LYS A 777 3.40 25.09 27.91
CA LYS A 777 2.65 25.71 28.99
C LYS A 777 3.35 25.56 30.33
N THR A 778 3.87 24.37 30.64
CA THR A 778 4.62 24.06 31.85
C THR A 778 5.85 24.96 31.99
N LEU A 779 6.61 25.16 30.91
CA LEU A 779 7.79 26.02 30.90
C LEU A 779 7.44 27.50 31.12
N GLN A 780 6.32 27.98 30.58
CA GLN A 780 5.82 29.33 30.81
C GLN A 780 5.40 29.53 32.26
N ASP A 781 4.64 28.57 32.84
CA ASP A 781 4.21 28.61 34.23
C ASP A 781 5.40 28.54 35.20
N LEU A 782 6.44 27.76 34.84
CA LEU A 782 7.68 27.64 35.59
C LEU A 782 8.46 28.97 35.59
N ASP A 783 8.58 29.61 34.39
CA ASP A 783 9.22 30.92 34.29
C ASP A 783 8.53 31.97 35.17
N GLY A 784 7.21 32.04 35.08
CA GLY A 784 6.42 32.98 35.89
C GLY A 784 6.64 32.78 37.41
N ARG A 785 6.76 31.52 37.89
CA ARG A 785 7.06 31.20 39.29
C ARG A 785 8.47 31.60 39.67
N LEU A 786 9.50 31.29 38.81
CA LEU A 786 10.88 31.66 39.08
C LEU A 786 11.10 33.17 39.12
N VAL A 787 10.45 33.93 38.23
CA VAL A 787 10.49 35.39 38.24
C VAL A 787 9.88 35.94 39.55
N ASN A 788 8.71 35.41 39.97
CA ASN A 788 8.05 35.80 41.22
C ASN A 788 8.89 35.48 42.47
N MET A 789 9.57 34.32 42.50
CA MET A 789 10.49 33.96 43.58
C MET A 789 11.70 34.91 43.67
N ARG A 790 12.27 35.31 42.53
CA ARG A 790 13.37 36.27 42.46
C ARG A 790 12.97 37.67 42.87
N LEU A 791 11.74 38.10 42.53
CA LEU A 791 11.20 39.39 42.96
C LEU A 791 10.89 39.44 44.47
N SER A 792 10.48 38.33 45.08
CA SER A 792 10.24 38.24 46.52
C SER A 792 11.49 38.11 47.38
N SER A 793 12.63 37.81 46.81
CA SER A 793 13.94 37.69 47.48
C SER A 793 14.82 38.94 47.43
N SER A 794 14.38 40.06 46.79
CA SER A 794 15.09 41.36 46.83
C SER A 794 14.82 42.14 48.08
N PRO A 795 15.84 42.62 48.87
CA PRO A 795 15.63 43.37 50.09
C PRO A 795 15.02 44.74 49.83
N GLN A 796 13.85 45.03 50.39
CA GLN A 796 13.25 46.36 50.41
C GLN A 796 14.17 47.34 51.13
N LEU A 797 14.69 48.35 50.46
CA LEU A 797 15.26 49.58 51.00
C LEU A 797 14.11 50.50 51.38
N LEU A 798 13.94 50.63 52.70
CA LEU A 798 13.10 51.61 53.38
C LEU A 798 13.48 53.07 53.09
N LYS A 799 12.44 53.89 52.75
CA LYS A 799 12.21 55.31 53.05
C LYS A 799 11.09 55.81 52.13
N GLY A 800 10.07 56.43 52.62
CA GLY A 800 9.61 57.13 53.80
C GLY A 800 8.42 57.98 53.36
N ASP A 801 7.45 57.99 54.17
CA ASP A 801 6.35 58.96 54.37
C ASP A 801 5.91 59.91 53.25
N THR A 802 4.66 59.79 52.87
CA THR A 802 3.57 60.73 53.15
C THR A 802 2.27 60.29 52.47
N SER A 803 1.23 60.20 53.31
CA SER A 803 -0.18 60.08 52.89
C SER A 803 -0.80 61.44 52.69
N PRO A 804 -2.08 61.68 52.47
CA PRO A 804 -3.01 60.98 51.57
C PRO A 804 -3.83 61.99 50.70
N SER A 805 -4.50 61.54 49.68
CA SER A 805 -5.83 62.11 49.35
C SER A 805 -6.54 61.23 48.27
N SER A 806 -7.73 60.91 48.66
CA SER A 806 -8.82 60.25 47.91
C SER A 806 -9.45 61.28 46.93
N PRO A 807 -10.56 60.96 46.29
CA PRO A 807 -10.76 60.18 45.04
C PRO A 807 -11.49 61.07 44.00
N ILE A 808 -11.53 60.75 42.76
CA ILE A 808 -12.56 61.26 41.82
C ILE A 808 -12.79 60.22 40.69
N GLU A 809 -13.95 59.70 40.73
CA GLU A 809 -15.03 59.46 39.79
C GLU A 809 -14.73 59.29 38.27
N SER A 810 -15.31 58.19 37.78
CA SER A 810 -16.20 58.03 36.64
C SER A 810 -15.90 58.73 35.31
N GLY A 811 -15.82 57.96 34.28
CA GLY A 811 -15.94 58.42 32.94
C GLY A 811 -16.22 57.30 31.97
N THR A 812 -17.47 56.89 31.90
CA THR A 812 -18.09 56.18 30.77
C THR A 812 -17.93 56.98 29.50
N LEU A 813 -17.55 56.34 28.45
CA LEU A 813 -17.98 56.69 27.09
C LEU A 813 -18.10 55.43 26.25
N THR A 814 -19.29 55.19 25.84
CA THR A 814 -19.78 54.25 24.83
C THR A 814 -19.55 54.83 23.41
N PRO A 815 -20.03 54.17 22.37
CA PRO A 815 -19.27 53.78 21.20
C PRO A 815 -19.61 54.64 19.99
N LEU A 816 -18.88 54.48 18.93
CA LEU A 816 -19.28 55.05 17.64
C LEU A 816 -19.31 53.94 16.59
N ASP A 817 -20.53 53.83 16.06
CA ASP A 817 -20.94 53.09 14.91
C ASP A 817 -20.18 53.41 13.63
N SER A 818 -20.05 52.46 12.75
CA SER A 818 -20.49 52.54 11.35
C SER A 818 -20.39 51.15 10.68
N ASP A 819 -21.57 50.56 10.47
CA ASP A 819 -22.14 50.13 9.18
C ASP A 819 -21.16 49.53 8.15
N THR A 820 -21.38 48.26 7.77
CA THR A 820 -22.26 47.89 6.65
C THR A 820 -22.38 46.38 6.49
N GLU A 821 -23.64 45.97 6.31
CA GLU A 821 -24.23 44.91 5.48
C GLU A 821 -23.88 43.47 5.70
N ALA A 822 -24.75 42.78 6.30
CA ALA A 822 -25.76 41.80 5.95
C ALA A 822 -25.45 40.91 4.72
N ALA A 823 -25.31 39.64 4.96
CA ALA A 823 -25.82 38.59 4.07
C ALA A 823 -26.16 37.32 4.89
N SER A 824 -27.44 37.22 5.08
CA SER A 824 -28.36 36.10 5.25
C SER A 824 -27.81 34.67 5.32
N SER A 825 -28.15 34.05 6.43
CA SER A 825 -28.40 32.65 6.65
C SER A 825 -29.31 32.01 5.60
N SER A 826 -28.96 30.86 5.06
CA SER A 826 -29.93 29.93 4.52
C SER A 826 -29.63 28.53 5.06
N THR A 827 -30.44 28.12 6.00
CA THR A 827 -30.72 26.74 6.38
C THR A 827 -31.38 26.06 5.19
N THR A 828 -30.76 25.04 4.65
CA THR A 828 -31.42 24.10 3.74
C THR A 828 -31.66 22.78 4.46
N ASN A 829 -32.95 22.54 4.68
CA ASN A 829 -33.51 21.22 4.98
C ASN A 829 -33.13 20.24 3.88
N LEU A 830 -32.64 19.07 4.25
CA LEU A 830 -32.55 17.92 3.37
C LEU A 830 -33.84 17.11 3.50
N ASP A 831 -34.70 17.29 2.50
CA ASP A 831 -35.84 16.42 2.27
C ASP A 831 -35.36 15.04 1.79
N PHE A 832 -35.92 14.02 2.40
CA PHE A 832 -35.84 12.63 1.97
C PHE A 832 -36.63 12.49 0.64
N ILE A 833 -35.94 12.11 -0.42
CA ILE A 833 -36.58 11.65 -1.65
C ILE A 833 -36.77 10.14 -1.52
N ALA A 834 -38.03 9.74 -1.37
CA ALA A 834 -38.50 8.41 -1.59
C ALA A 834 -38.50 8.11 -3.08
N LEU A 835 -37.78 7.10 -3.51
CA LEU A 835 -37.86 6.56 -4.86
C LEU A 835 -38.94 5.47 -4.86
N ASP A 836 -40.06 5.80 -5.43
CA ASP A 836 -41.07 4.88 -5.89
C ASP A 836 -40.49 3.95 -6.98
N LEU A 837 -40.52 2.67 -6.75
CA LEU A 837 -40.35 1.67 -7.79
C LEU A 837 -41.78 1.23 -8.24
N ALA A 838 -42.09 1.64 -9.43
CA ALA A 838 -43.29 1.21 -10.12
C ALA A 838 -43.25 -0.27 -10.53
N ASP A 839 -44.38 -0.84 -10.43
CA ASP A 839 -44.83 -2.17 -10.85
C ASP A 839 -44.41 -2.55 -12.27
N ASP A 840 -44.01 -3.81 -12.45
CA ASP A 840 -44.29 -4.56 -13.68
C ASP A 840 -44.78 -5.95 -13.33
N PRO A 841 -45.91 -6.38 -13.92
CA PRO A 841 -46.65 -7.56 -13.49
C PRO A 841 -46.33 -8.80 -14.33
N GLY A 842 -46.30 -9.94 -13.63
CA GLY A 842 -46.72 -11.15 -14.27
C GLY A 842 -45.67 -12.25 -14.45
N VAL A 843 -45.59 -13.13 -13.46
CA VAL A 843 -45.44 -14.59 -13.70
C VAL A 843 -46.14 -15.31 -12.53
N ASP A 844 -47.13 -16.14 -12.88
CA ASP A 844 -47.92 -17.00 -11.99
C ASP A 844 -47.03 -18.01 -11.20
N PRO A 845 -47.41 -18.33 -9.96
CA PRO A 845 -46.77 -19.41 -9.21
C PRO A 845 -47.27 -20.78 -9.65
N PRO A 846 -46.41 -21.79 -9.71
CA PRO A 846 -46.86 -23.17 -9.91
C PRO A 846 -47.42 -23.74 -8.61
N SER A 847 -48.59 -24.37 -8.82
CA SER A 847 -49.49 -25.04 -7.89
C SER A 847 -48.79 -26.02 -6.92
N ALA A 848 -49.44 -26.07 -5.75
CA ALA A 848 -49.27 -27.03 -4.70
C ALA A 848 -49.31 -28.50 -5.20
N CYS A 849 -48.30 -29.29 -4.79
CA CYS A 849 -48.41 -30.75 -4.77
C CYS A 849 -48.43 -31.26 -3.34
N ALA A 850 -49.46 -32.05 -3.14
CA ALA A 850 -49.95 -32.69 -1.96
C ALA A 850 -48.94 -33.30 -0.97
N ALA A 851 -49.18 -33.06 0.31
CA ALA A 851 -48.68 -33.81 1.44
C ALA A 851 -49.03 -35.31 1.32
N LYS A 852 -48.00 -36.14 1.35
CA LYS A 852 -48.18 -37.56 1.69
C LYS A 852 -47.78 -37.76 3.14
N ALA A 853 -48.77 -38.22 3.90
CA ALA A 853 -48.70 -38.65 5.27
C ALA A 853 -47.62 -39.70 5.48
N ALA A 854 -46.72 -39.50 6.42
CA ALA A 854 -45.83 -40.53 6.94
C ALA A 854 -46.55 -41.32 8.03
N VAL A 855 -46.56 -42.59 7.85
CA VAL A 855 -47.10 -43.62 8.73
C VAL A 855 -46.28 -43.66 10.02
N PRO A 856 -46.89 -43.75 11.22
CA PRO A 856 -46.11 -43.88 12.47
C PRO A 856 -45.64 -45.34 12.59
N VAL A 857 -44.33 -45.50 12.71
CA VAL A 857 -43.73 -46.78 13.14
C VAL A 857 -43.91 -46.90 14.65
N GLN A 858 -44.80 -47.78 15.03
CA GLN A 858 -44.92 -48.28 16.41
C GLN A 858 -43.68 -49.09 16.75
N VAL A 859 -42.85 -48.56 17.68
CA VAL A 859 -41.85 -49.36 18.39
C VAL A 859 -42.49 -49.82 19.70
N SER A 860 -42.57 -51.10 19.87
CA SER A 860 -43.15 -51.82 20.99
C SER A 860 -42.45 -51.43 22.31
N LEU A 861 -43.21 -50.94 23.27
CA LEU A 861 -42.78 -50.79 24.66
C LEU A 861 -42.60 -52.15 25.25
N ASN A 862 -41.39 -52.50 25.71
CA ASN A 862 -41.19 -53.50 26.73
C ASN A 862 -41.37 -52.81 28.08
N SER A 863 -42.50 -53.07 28.69
CA SER A 863 -42.85 -52.84 30.05
C SER A 863 -42.03 -53.73 30.99
N SER A 864 -41.15 -53.14 31.80
CA SER A 864 -40.91 -53.50 33.18
C SER A 864 -39.73 -52.73 33.72
N LEU A 865 -40.04 -51.79 34.56
CA LEU A 865 -39.40 -51.31 35.80
C LEU A 865 -39.78 -49.88 36.07
N GLN A 866 -41.04 -49.66 36.47
CA GLN A 866 -41.36 -48.51 37.32
C GLN A 866 -40.83 -48.77 38.71
N ALA A 867 -39.63 -48.29 38.98
CA ALA A 867 -39.12 -48.05 40.34
C ALA A 867 -39.29 -46.58 40.66
N VAL A 868 -39.95 -46.34 41.75
CA VAL A 868 -40.20 -45.06 42.40
C VAL A 868 -38.92 -44.22 42.47
N LEU A 869 -38.78 -43.22 41.61
CA LEU A 869 -37.76 -42.15 41.74
C LEU A 869 -38.45 -40.89 42.22
N SER A 870 -37.99 -40.37 43.37
CA SER A 870 -38.32 -39.09 43.93
C SER A 870 -38.06 -37.97 42.91
N PHE A 871 -39.08 -37.14 42.64
CA PHE A 871 -39.06 -36.04 41.66
C PHE A 871 -38.08 -34.91 42.13
N SER A 872 -36.85 -34.97 41.71
CA SER A 872 -35.92 -33.87 41.82
C SER A 872 -35.69 -33.23 40.41
N ASN A 873 -35.59 -31.92 40.36
CA ASN A 873 -35.32 -31.18 39.12
C ASN A 873 -33.94 -31.59 38.52
N PRO A 874 -33.75 -31.61 37.20
CA PRO A 874 -32.49 -32.03 36.60
C PRO A 874 -31.33 -31.11 36.97
N THR A 875 -30.12 -31.66 37.11
CA THR A 875 -28.87 -30.87 37.20
C THR A 875 -28.42 -30.50 35.80
N ALA A 876 -28.19 -29.20 35.58
CA ALA A 876 -27.81 -28.65 34.30
C ALA A 876 -26.29 -28.31 34.21
N LEU A 877 -25.71 -28.44 33.01
CA LEU A 877 -24.40 -27.89 32.68
C LEU A 877 -24.60 -26.75 31.66
N LEU A 878 -24.11 -25.56 32.00
CA LEU A 878 -24.25 -24.33 31.20
C LEU A 878 -22.90 -24.03 30.55
N VAL A 879 -22.84 -24.15 29.25
CA VAL A 879 -21.60 -24.01 28.46
C VAL A 879 -21.77 -22.85 27.49
N ASP A 880 -21.09 -21.76 27.75
CA ASP A 880 -21.11 -20.55 26.90
C ASP A 880 -19.87 -19.71 27.26
N ASP A 881 -19.15 -19.19 26.28
CA ASP A 881 -17.96 -18.36 26.48
C ASP A 881 -18.30 -16.92 26.94
N ASN A 882 -19.55 -16.52 26.75
CA ASN A 882 -20.05 -15.21 27.13
C ASN A 882 -20.67 -15.22 28.54
N ILE A 883 -20.05 -14.50 29.47
CA ILE A 883 -20.47 -14.40 30.84
C ILE A 883 -21.92 -13.89 30.98
N VAL A 884 -22.40 -13.02 30.09
CA VAL A 884 -23.77 -12.50 30.13
C VAL A 884 -24.78 -13.60 29.80
N ASN A 885 -24.50 -14.42 28.76
CA ASN A 885 -25.33 -15.55 28.41
C ASN A 885 -25.36 -16.60 29.52
N GLN A 886 -24.18 -16.93 30.10
CA GLN A 886 -24.11 -17.82 31.24
C GLN A 886 -24.96 -17.32 32.42
N ARG A 887 -24.87 -15.99 32.73
CA ARG A 887 -25.68 -15.42 33.82
C ARG A 887 -27.19 -15.51 33.56
N ILE A 888 -27.62 -15.29 32.32
CA ILE A 888 -29.04 -15.47 31.92
C ILE A 888 -29.48 -16.91 32.15
N MET A 889 -28.67 -17.87 31.73
CA MET A 889 -28.96 -19.30 31.89
C MET A 889 -28.90 -19.73 33.36
N GLN A 890 -27.95 -19.18 34.15
CA GLN A 890 -27.94 -19.39 35.61
C GLN A 890 -29.22 -18.88 36.27
N MET A 891 -29.71 -17.69 35.91
CA MET A 891 -30.97 -17.14 36.44
C MET A 891 -32.17 -17.98 36.00
N TYR A 892 -32.17 -18.51 34.76
CA TYR A 892 -33.16 -19.45 34.26
C TYR A 892 -33.19 -20.71 35.15
N CYS A 893 -32.03 -21.32 35.42
CA CYS A 893 -31.92 -22.52 36.26
C CYS A 893 -32.33 -22.23 37.72
N LYS A 894 -31.85 -21.14 38.33
CA LYS A 894 -32.21 -20.74 39.67
C LYS A 894 -33.73 -20.60 39.83
N LYS A 895 -34.40 -19.92 38.92
CA LYS A 895 -35.83 -19.71 38.93
C LYS A 895 -36.66 -21.02 38.91
N ARG A 896 -36.12 -22.01 38.21
CA ARG A 896 -36.75 -23.34 38.07
C ARG A 896 -36.24 -24.33 39.09
N LYS A 897 -35.47 -23.85 40.11
CA LYS A 897 -34.88 -24.63 41.18
C LYS A 897 -34.05 -25.84 40.69
N MET A 898 -33.35 -25.65 39.53
CA MET A 898 -32.42 -26.64 38.99
C MET A 898 -31.01 -26.37 39.55
N SER A 899 -30.30 -27.42 39.92
CA SER A 899 -28.88 -27.34 40.21
C SER A 899 -28.11 -27.12 38.90
N TYR A 900 -26.99 -26.41 38.91
CA TYR A 900 -26.23 -26.17 37.70
C TYR A 900 -24.72 -26.03 37.91
N HIS A 901 -23.94 -26.40 36.92
CA HIS A 901 -22.53 -26.16 36.78
C HIS A 901 -22.29 -25.24 35.56
N CYS A 902 -21.17 -24.53 35.51
CA CYS A 902 -20.85 -23.60 34.44
C CYS A 902 -19.47 -23.97 33.83
N ALA A 903 -19.35 -23.87 32.51
CA ALA A 903 -18.12 -24.02 31.79
C ALA A 903 -18.00 -22.85 30.77
N ALA A 904 -16.80 -22.30 30.59
CA ALA A 904 -16.54 -21.19 29.68
C ALA A 904 -16.15 -21.68 28.27
N ASP A 905 -15.82 -22.96 28.14
CA ASP A 905 -15.47 -23.59 26.86
C ASP A 905 -15.83 -25.08 26.86
N GLY A 906 -15.73 -25.72 25.68
CA GLY A 906 -16.08 -27.12 25.51
C GLY A 906 -15.16 -28.08 26.25
N ALA A 907 -13.87 -27.76 26.44
CA ALA A 907 -12.93 -28.61 27.17
C ALA A 907 -13.26 -28.64 28.66
N GLN A 908 -13.56 -27.48 29.25
CA GLN A 908 -14.04 -27.39 30.62
C GLN A 908 -15.39 -28.13 30.80
N ALA A 909 -16.27 -28.03 29.80
CA ALA A 909 -17.54 -28.74 29.85
C ALA A 909 -17.35 -30.25 29.94
N VAL A 910 -16.48 -30.82 29.12
CA VAL A 910 -16.13 -32.25 29.12
C VAL A 910 -15.52 -32.67 30.46
N ASP A 911 -14.59 -31.89 31.01
CA ASP A 911 -13.94 -32.17 32.29
C ASP A 911 -14.94 -32.13 33.47
N ILE A 912 -15.78 -31.10 33.53
CA ILE A 912 -16.84 -31.00 34.58
C ILE A 912 -17.84 -32.16 34.43
N PHE A 913 -18.27 -32.47 33.22
CA PHE A 913 -19.17 -33.59 32.95
C PHE A 913 -18.57 -34.90 33.43
N PHE A 914 -17.35 -35.20 33.07
CA PHE A 914 -16.65 -36.43 33.49
C PHE A 914 -16.55 -36.52 35.01
N ARG A 915 -16.11 -35.43 35.67
CA ARG A 915 -15.99 -35.43 37.16
C ARG A 915 -17.31 -35.66 37.86
N GLN A 916 -18.38 -34.99 37.39
CA GLN A 916 -19.70 -35.11 38.01
C GLN A 916 -20.31 -36.49 37.81
N GLN A 917 -20.19 -37.06 36.65
CA GLN A 917 -20.67 -38.45 36.37
C GLN A 917 -19.84 -39.50 37.10
N ALA A 918 -18.53 -39.34 37.22
CA ALA A 918 -17.64 -40.25 37.95
C ALA A 918 -17.96 -40.19 39.49
N LEU A 919 -18.21 -39.01 40.02
CA LEU A 919 -18.63 -38.86 41.43
C LEU A 919 -19.98 -39.56 41.70
N MET A 920 -20.96 -39.45 40.79
CA MET A 920 -22.24 -40.14 40.88
C MET A 920 -22.06 -41.67 40.80
N ALA A 921 -21.23 -42.15 39.92
CA ALA A 921 -20.95 -43.60 39.77
C ALA A 921 -20.27 -44.19 41.02
N ALA A 922 -19.47 -43.40 41.74
CA ALA A 922 -18.81 -43.78 43.00
C ALA A 922 -19.70 -43.71 44.25
N ALA A 923 -20.71 -42.82 44.29
CA ALA A 923 -21.58 -42.59 45.47
C ALA A 923 -22.81 -43.48 45.52
N GLY A 924 -23.18 -44.18 44.44
CA GLY A 924 -24.40 -45.00 44.36
C GLY A 924 -25.68 -44.21 44.09
N PRO A 925 -26.79 -44.86 43.73
CA PRO A 925 -28.01 -44.20 43.20
C PRO A 925 -28.81 -43.38 44.20
N GLU A 926 -28.48 -43.35 45.49
CA GLU A 926 -29.25 -42.65 46.51
C GLU A 926 -28.66 -41.28 46.97
N GLU A 927 -27.40 -40.95 46.65
CA GLU A 927 -26.71 -39.76 47.16
C GLU A 927 -26.26 -38.68 46.16
N GLY A 928 -26.39 -38.88 44.86
CA GLY A 928 -25.91 -37.85 43.88
C GLY A 928 -26.70 -37.81 42.58
N GLN A 929 -26.99 -36.60 42.07
CA GLN A 929 -27.54 -36.43 40.75
C GLN A 929 -26.44 -35.99 39.80
N GLY A 930 -26.11 -36.81 38.81
CA GLY A 930 -25.22 -36.45 37.71
C GLY A 930 -25.82 -35.36 36.77
N ILE A 931 -25.06 -34.86 35.86
CA ILE A 931 -25.54 -33.91 34.86
C ILE A 931 -26.50 -34.60 33.93
N GLN A 932 -27.73 -34.12 33.82
CA GLN A 932 -28.82 -34.70 33.02
C GLN A 932 -29.21 -33.81 31.86
N LEU A 933 -28.93 -32.48 31.94
CA LEU A 933 -29.26 -31.49 30.92
C LEU A 933 -28.03 -30.63 30.63
N ILE A 934 -27.70 -30.40 29.37
CA ILE A 934 -26.57 -29.60 28.93
C ILE A 934 -27.07 -28.52 27.96
N PHE A 935 -26.79 -27.27 28.27
CA PHE A 935 -26.97 -26.16 27.33
C PHE A 935 -25.59 -25.82 26.75
N MET A 936 -25.39 -26.09 25.47
CA MET A 936 -24.09 -26.03 24.78
C MET A 936 -24.09 -24.94 23.72
N ASP A 937 -23.23 -23.95 23.81
CA ASP A 937 -22.94 -23.06 22.68
C ASP A 937 -22.03 -23.77 21.66
N LEU A 938 -22.14 -23.41 20.41
CA LEU A 938 -21.31 -23.99 19.35
C LEU A 938 -19.99 -23.26 19.19
N GLN A 939 -20.00 -21.93 19.24
CA GLN A 939 -18.82 -21.12 18.96
C GLN A 939 -18.13 -20.70 20.25
N MET A 940 -17.16 -21.48 20.67
CA MET A 940 -16.36 -21.23 21.86
C MET A 940 -14.87 -21.40 21.54
N PRO A 941 -13.98 -20.66 22.22
CA PRO A 941 -12.54 -20.86 22.11
C PRO A 941 -12.11 -22.23 22.67
N VAL A 942 -10.94 -22.69 22.32
CA VAL A 942 -10.27 -23.92 22.78
C VAL A 942 -10.93 -25.21 22.26
N CYS A 943 -12.22 -25.45 22.57
CA CYS A 943 -12.99 -26.60 22.11
C CYS A 943 -14.40 -26.14 21.76
N ASP A 944 -14.83 -26.35 20.52
CA ASP A 944 -16.16 -25.97 20.08
C ASP A 944 -17.26 -26.89 20.61
N GLY A 945 -18.51 -26.45 20.51
CA GLY A 945 -19.65 -27.23 21.03
C GLY A 945 -19.92 -28.53 20.29
N PHE A 946 -19.48 -28.67 19.02
CA PHE A 946 -19.62 -29.94 18.29
C PHE A 946 -18.64 -30.98 18.81
N ASP A 947 -17.38 -30.59 19.01
CA ASP A 947 -16.33 -31.44 19.54
C ASP A 947 -16.61 -31.80 20.99
N ALA A 948 -17.06 -30.86 21.81
CA ALA A 948 -17.49 -31.13 23.18
C ALA A 948 -18.64 -32.13 23.27
N THR A 949 -19.69 -31.97 22.43
CA THR A 949 -20.81 -32.91 22.35
C THR A 949 -20.36 -34.29 21.95
N ARG A 950 -19.44 -34.41 20.97
CA ARG A 950 -18.90 -35.70 20.51
C ARG A 950 -18.14 -36.39 21.64
N GLN A 951 -17.28 -35.68 22.34
CA GLN A 951 -16.51 -36.20 23.47
C GLN A 951 -17.41 -36.63 24.65
N ILE A 952 -18.43 -35.87 24.98
CA ILE A 952 -19.41 -36.21 26.01
C ILE A 952 -20.12 -37.51 25.62
N ARG A 953 -20.62 -37.66 24.39
CA ARG A 953 -21.26 -38.87 23.87
C ARG A 953 -20.34 -40.08 23.87
N GLU A 954 -19.03 -39.87 23.67
CA GLU A 954 -18.00 -40.90 23.72
C GLU A 954 -17.78 -41.39 25.15
N LEU A 955 -17.65 -40.45 26.12
CA LEU A 955 -17.53 -40.77 27.54
C LEU A 955 -18.77 -41.51 28.09
N GLU A 956 -19.99 -41.14 27.68
CA GLU A 956 -21.21 -41.85 28.07
C GLU A 956 -21.18 -43.29 27.59
N ARG A 957 -20.75 -43.56 26.35
CA ARG A 957 -20.63 -44.91 25.78
C ARG A 957 -19.53 -45.73 26.42
N GLU A 958 -18.35 -45.12 26.66
CA GLU A 958 -17.20 -45.80 27.23
C GLU A 958 -17.46 -46.29 28.67
N HIS A 959 -18.16 -45.46 29.46
CA HIS A 959 -18.41 -45.73 30.87
C HIS A 959 -19.80 -46.34 31.14
N GLY A 960 -20.62 -46.48 30.09
CA GLY A 960 -21.99 -46.99 30.21
C GLY A 960 -22.92 -46.07 31.04
N TRP A 961 -22.67 -44.77 31.02
CA TRP A 961 -23.51 -43.79 31.71
C TRP A 961 -24.78 -43.52 30.89
N PRO A 962 -25.86 -43.14 31.57
CA PRO A 962 -27.11 -42.71 30.89
C PRO A 962 -26.84 -41.47 30.06
N GLU A 963 -27.42 -41.44 28.82
CA GLU A 963 -27.26 -40.30 27.92
C GLU A 963 -27.92 -39.05 28.51
N SER A 964 -27.16 -37.96 28.60
CA SER A 964 -27.64 -36.65 29.02
C SER A 964 -28.39 -35.97 27.86
N THR A 965 -29.32 -35.08 28.18
CA THR A 965 -30.05 -34.28 27.18
C THR A 965 -29.19 -33.06 26.82
N ILE A 966 -28.73 -32.99 25.56
CA ILE A 966 -27.88 -31.88 25.07
C ILE A 966 -28.71 -30.95 24.18
N PHE A 967 -28.83 -29.71 24.58
CA PHE A 967 -29.44 -28.62 23.83
C PHE A 967 -28.34 -27.70 23.27
N ILE A 968 -28.25 -27.66 21.97
CA ILE A 968 -27.39 -26.67 21.31
C ILE A 968 -28.11 -25.32 21.34
N VAL A 969 -27.44 -24.28 21.85
CA VAL A 969 -27.96 -22.91 21.92
C VAL A 969 -26.95 -21.97 21.28
N THR A 970 -27.13 -21.67 20.02
CA THR A 970 -26.12 -20.96 19.20
C THR A 970 -26.68 -19.70 18.53
N GLY A 971 -25.76 -18.77 18.17
CA GLY A 971 -26.09 -17.61 17.36
C GLY A 971 -26.28 -17.90 15.86
N GLN A 972 -25.98 -19.12 15.39
CA GLN A 972 -26.07 -19.45 13.96
C GLN A 972 -27.35 -20.22 13.64
N ASP A 973 -27.98 -19.83 12.50
CA ASP A 973 -29.13 -20.54 11.94
C ASP A 973 -28.70 -21.15 10.60
N SER A 974 -27.84 -22.17 10.69
CA SER A 974 -27.30 -22.88 9.52
C SER A 974 -27.94 -24.27 9.39
N PRO A 975 -28.54 -24.58 8.24
CA PRO A 975 -29.08 -25.93 8.00
C PRO A 975 -28.03 -27.04 8.07
N SER A 976 -26.77 -26.73 7.72
CA SER A 976 -25.64 -27.66 7.84
C SER A 976 -25.32 -27.97 9.30
N ASP A 977 -25.27 -26.93 10.14
CA ASP A 977 -24.90 -27.06 11.55
C ASP A 977 -25.98 -27.82 12.32
N LYS A 978 -27.26 -27.58 11.99
CA LYS A 978 -28.36 -28.32 12.56
C LYS A 978 -28.28 -29.81 12.25
N LYS A 979 -27.98 -30.14 10.99
CA LYS A 979 -27.76 -31.53 10.57
C LYS A 979 -26.54 -32.17 11.25
N THR A 980 -25.48 -31.42 11.40
CA THR A 980 -24.28 -31.86 12.12
C THR A 980 -24.60 -32.12 13.59
N ALA A 981 -25.30 -31.20 14.27
CA ALA A 981 -25.72 -31.35 15.66
C ALA A 981 -26.58 -32.64 15.87
N GLU A 982 -27.54 -32.90 15.00
CA GLU A 982 -28.34 -34.13 15.04
C GLU A 982 -27.46 -35.38 14.85
N THR A 983 -26.50 -35.34 13.94
CA THR A 983 -25.61 -36.50 13.64
C THR A 983 -24.69 -36.86 14.81
N ILE A 984 -24.20 -35.86 15.56
CA ILE A 984 -23.32 -36.06 16.72
C ILE A 984 -24.08 -36.39 18.02
N GLY A 985 -25.42 -36.36 17.97
CA GLY A 985 -26.25 -36.80 19.10
C GLY A 985 -26.78 -35.68 20.00
N ALA A 986 -26.89 -34.44 19.50
CA ALA A 986 -27.61 -33.38 20.19
C ALA A 986 -29.13 -33.62 20.09
N ASN A 987 -29.87 -33.30 21.16
CA ASN A 987 -31.32 -33.59 21.28
C ASN A 987 -32.16 -32.45 20.71
N GLU A 988 -31.78 -31.20 20.87
CA GLU A 988 -32.47 -30.02 20.37
C GLU A 988 -31.48 -28.95 19.93
N TYR A 989 -31.92 -28.07 19.02
CA TYR A 989 -31.12 -26.98 18.47
C TYR A 989 -31.91 -25.68 18.53
N PHE A 990 -31.40 -24.72 19.29
CA PHE A 990 -32.01 -23.42 19.50
C PHE A 990 -31.14 -22.31 18.94
N VAL A 991 -31.75 -21.37 18.25
CA VAL A 991 -31.05 -20.20 17.69
C VAL A 991 -31.28 -19.00 18.61
N LYS A 992 -30.19 -18.40 19.12
CA LYS A 992 -30.24 -17.17 19.93
C LYS A 992 -30.85 -16.02 19.09
N PRO A 993 -31.75 -15.18 19.62
CA PRO A 993 -32.18 -15.09 21.03
C PRO A 993 -33.23 -16.15 21.38
N VAL A 994 -33.02 -16.88 22.47
CA VAL A 994 -33.94 -17.88 23.00
C VAL A 994 -34.60 -17.37 24.26
N GLY A 995 -35.90 -17.12 24.22
CA GLY A 995 -36.66 -16.71 25.38
C GLY A 995 -36.91 -17.85 26.38
N PRO A 996 -37.09 -17.55 27.70
CA PRO A 996 -37.31 -18.56 28.72
C PRO A 996 -38.49 -19.49 28.44
N LYS A 997 -39.55 -19.00 27.83
CA LYS A 997 -40.72 -19.79 27.43
C LYS A 997 -40.41 -20.86 26.39
N VAL A 998 -39.52 -20.56 25.43
CA VAL A 998 -39.11 -21.52 24.36
C VAL A 998 -38.24 -22.60 25.01
N LEU A 999 -37.33 -22.26 25.90
CA LEU A 999 -36.53 -23.23 26.67
C LEU A 999 -37.42 -24.11 27.53
N ASP A 1000 -38.46 -23.57 28.17
CA ASP A 1000 -39.40 -24.34 28.97
C ASP A 1000 -40.10 -25.40 28.16
N VAL A 1001 -40.48 -25.11 26.90
CA VAL A 1001 -41.13 -26.10 26.02
C VAL A 1001 -40.12 -27.20 25.67
N GLY A 1002 -38.88 -26.88 25.37
CA GLY A 1002 -37.82 -27.85 25.09
C GLY A 1002 -37.51 -28.71 26.33
N VAL A 1003 -37.28 -28.11 27.47
CA VAL A 1003 -36.94 -28.84 28.69
C VAL A 1003 -38.09 -29.73 29.18
N LYS A 1004 -39.36 -29.29 29.14
CA LYS A 1004 -40.55 -30.09 29.51
C LYS A 1004 -40.77 -31.31 28.61
N ARG A 1005 -40.25 -31.30 27.40
CA ARG A 1005 -40.34 -32.49 26.48
C ARG A 1005 -39.54 -33.66 27.03
N TYR A 1006 -38.39 -33.38 27.63
CA TYR A 1006 -37.48 -34.40 28.18
C TYR A 1006 -37.65 -34.56 29.73
N PHE A 1007 -38.10 -33.54 30.40
CA PHE A 1007 -38.31 -33.48 31.84
C PHE A 1007 -39.74 -33.00 32.20
N PRO A 1008 -40.77 -33.84 32.00
CA PRO A 1008 -42.18 -33.44 32.21
C PRO A 1008 -42.54 -33.03 33.64
N SER A 1009 -41.76 -33.49 34.61
CA SER A 1009 -41.98 -33.19 36.06
C SER A 1009 -41.51 -31.81 36.50
N LEU A 1010 -40.84 -31.05 35.59
CA LEU A 1010 -40.35 -29.70 35.94
C LEU A 1010 -41.48 -28.76 36.26
N GLN A 1011 -41.58 -28.30 37.53
CA GLN A 1011 -42.57 -27.34 37.95
C GLN A 1011 -42.36 -26.00 37.29
N SER A 1012 -43.34 -25.44 36.63
CA SER A 1012 -43.34 -24.07 36.15
C SER A 1012 -43.30 -23.15 37.34
N GLY A 1013 -42.19 -22.39 37.56
CA GLY A 1013 -42.03 -21.44 38.63
C GLY A 1013 -42.93 -20.20 38.47
#